data_8324d5888671b35947813d0b756adb7d
#
_entry.id   8324d5888671b35947813d0b756adb7d
#
_cell.length_a   1.000
_cell.length_b   1.000
_cell.length_c   1.000
_cell.angle_alpha   90.00
_cell.angle_beta   90.00
_cell.angle_gamma   90.00
#
_symmetry.space_group_name_H-M   'P 1'
#
loop_
_entity.id
_entity.type
_entity.pdbx_description
1 polymer ?
#
loop_
_entity_poly.entity_id
_entity_poly.type
_entity_poly.pdbx_seq_one_letter_code
_entity_poly.pdbx_strand_id
1 'polypeptide(L)'
;MSSYSAQLREEQQAVSRAYDRLDALRAQARSRLDTVRAAGSHGSPTQRTERDSFATMYEDRLTQLRAVEDRLVFGRLDDVHGAHRYIGRIGLSDEDHEPILTDWRADAARPFYEATPSNHGDIVMRRHITLSFREVVGVEDEVLDVHSDQVGEASSNGTLTGEGALLASLNAKRTGKMTDIVATIQGEQDRIIRADLNQAVVVQGGPGTGKTAVALHRAAYLLYTHRRALQRSGVLVVGPSSTFLHYIDQVLPSLGETGVVSRTIADLIPGIIATAHDDPYAAKLKGERRMAKAIANAVAARERVPSHLPVIRINGFNVPMVRADIEQAIADAKRTRQPHNKARETFVRDMLSAMRNRYVERLDYEPEQAELNDVMQQLRMNDDLRKTLNLAWLPMTGEWLVDQLFAKPQQLRRFAPWLEERDIETLTRPKGSPFTVSDVPLLDEAMELLGPDPKAVARQKALDAKRAEEEQFAKDTLAQAGIGSGIVTSQMLVDNINGMDAELTAQRAAADREWTYGHIVVDEAQELTAMDWRMLIRRCPSRSFTIVGDVAQTSALGGTRSWRRMMDPLFGERNCQLNELTINYRNPKEVSQLASDFASSEGLYISTVNAVRGVPDSVKRLTLRDDSLIGDAVAQQTVELVRAYVSSDGTGRVAIIAPDDMLKPLRARVYAQLQDELDPKEFDRLDAQSSWDEQVTVCSTQTVKGLEYDAVMVVQPGRIEENAPSRIVAASDLYVAMTRPTQRLLILRTKDDEKLLKL
;
A
#
# COMPACT_ATOMS: atom_id res chain seq x y z
N MET A 1 -46.15 6.55 17.27
CA MET A 1 -45.14 6.11 18.24
C MET A 1 -45.16 4.60 18.55
N SER A 2 -46.32 3.93 18.57
CA SER A 2 -46.39 2.47 18.84
C SER A 2 -45.81 1.58 17.73
N SER A 3 -45.91 1.99 16.46
CA SER A 3 -45.40 1.23 15.30
C SER A 3 -43.87 1.23 15.24
N TYR A 4 -43.23 2.40 15.37
CA TYR A 4 -41.77 2.53 15.32
C TYR A 4 -41.03 1.75 16.43
N SER A 5 -41.58 1.82 17.66
CA SER A 5 -41.00 1.05 18.79
C SER A 5 -41.21 -0.46 18.64
N ALA A 6 -42.19 -0.91 17.86
CA ALA A 6 -42.38 -2.32 17.53
C ALA A 6 -41.34 -2.77 16.50
N GLN A 7 -41.09 -1.96 15.48
CA GLN A 7 -40.04 -2.20 14.46
C GLN A 7 -38.65 -2.30 15.09
N LEU A 8 -38.28 -1.36 15.97
CA LEU A 8 -37.00 -1.41 16.70
C LEU A 8 -36.84 -2.71 17.51
N ARG A 9 -37.94 -3.20 18.13
CA ARG A 9 -37.88 -4.47 18.89
C ARG A 9 -37.75 -5.70 18.02
N GLU A 10 -38.38 -5.69 16.85
CA GLU A 10 -38.26 -6.78 15.87
C GLU A 10 -36.82 -6.88 15.38
N GLU A 11 -36.24 -5.76 14.93
CA GLU A 11 -34.85 -5.72 14.49
C GLU A 11 -33.87 -6.06 15.60
N GLN A 12 -34.14 -5.63 16.85
CA GLN A 12 -33.33 -5.99 18.01
C GLN A 12 -33.28 -7.51 18.24
N GLN A 13 -34.36 -8.22 18.01
CA GLN A 13 -34.39 -9.67 18.15
C GLN A 13 -33.50 -10.35 17.10
N ALA A 14 -33.54 -9.92 15.86
CA ALA A 14 -32.71 -10.44 14.80
C ALA A 14 -31.23 -10.12 15.03
N VAL A 15 -30.93 -8.89 15.45
CA VAL A 15 -29.58 -8.45 15.80
C VAL A 15 -29.03 -9.27 16.97
N SER A 16 -29.82 -9.45 18.02
CA SER A 16 -29.42 -10.25 19.21
C SER A 16 -29.08 -11.68 18.79
N ARG A 17 -29.92 -12.32 17.96
CA ARG A 17 -29.65 -13.68 17.42
C ARG A 17 -28.32 -13.75 16.65
N ALA A 18 -27.99 -12.73 15.88
CA ALA A 18 -26.71 -12.66 15.15
C ALA A 18 -25.52 -12.53 16.12
N TYR A 19 -25.63 -11.71 17.16
CA TYR A 19 -24.58 -11.59 18.17
C TYR A 19 -24.43 -12.82 19.04
N ASP A 20 -25.52 -13.48 19.42
CA ASP A 20 -25.49 -14.75 20.17
C ASP A 20 -24.72 -15.82 19.37
N ARG A 21 -24.96 -15.90 18.06
CA ARG A 21 -24.22 -16.79 17.18
C ARG A 21 -22.74 -16.40 17.05
N LEU A 22 -22.42 -15.12 16.94
CA LEU A 22 -21.05 -14.61 16.93
C LEU A 22 -20.31 -15.00 18.23
N ASP A 23 -20.95 -14.84 19.38
CA ASP A 23 -20.36 -15.19 20.68
C ASP A 23 -20.17 -16.70 20.84
N ALA A 24 -21.10 -17.51 20.33
CA ALA A 24 -20.95 -18.98 20.28
C ALA A 24 -19.74 -19.39 19.42
N LEU A 25 -19.55 -18.77 18.26
CA LEU A 25 -18.40 -19.04 17.40
C LEU A 25 -17.07 -18.60 18.03
N ARG A 26 -17.06 -17.48 18.78
CA ARG A 26 -15.90 -17.03 19.55
C ARG A 26 -15.55 -17.98 20.68
N ALA A 27 -16.55 -18.42 21.42
CA ALA A 27 -16.37 -19.40 22.50
C ALA A 27 -15.81 -20.73 21.93
N GLN A 28 -16.34 -21.19 20.80
CA GLN A 28 -15.83 -22.39 20.13
C GLN A 28 -14.37 -22.22 19.67
N ALA A 29 -14.03 -21.10 19.02
CA ALA A 29 -12.67 -20.84 18.58
C ALA A 29 -11.70 -20.75 19.76
N ARG A 30 -12.11 -20.09 20.85
CA ARG A 30 -11.31 -20.00 22.09
C ARG A 30 -11.08 -21.37 22.71
N SER A 31 -12.13 -22.18 22.86
CA SER A 31 -12.02 -23.53 23.41
C SER A 31 -11.08 -24.42 22.58
N ARG A 32 -11.13 -24.31 21.27
CA ARG A 32 -10.21 -25.04 20.37
C ARG A 32 -8.79 -24.55 20.52
N LEU A 33 -8.56 -23.23 20.61
CA LEU A 33 -7.24 -22.64 20.84
C LEU A 33 -6.66 -23.12 22.20
N ASP A 34 -7.46 -23.09 23.25
CA ASP A 34 -7.04 -23.55 24.58
C ASP A 34 -6.70 -25.05 24.58
N THR A 35 -7.47 -25.87 23.85
CA THR A 35 -7.17 -27.30 23.64
C THR A 35 -5.83 -27.50 22.92
N VAL A 36 -5.59 -26.74 21.85
CA VAL A 36 -4.34 -26.80 21.09
C VAL A 36 -3.15 -26.36 21.96
N ARG A 37 -3.31 -25.32 22.76
CA ARG A 37 -2.26 -24.83 23.68
C ARG A 37 -2.02 -25.77 24.85
N ALA A 38 -3.08 -26.38 25.42
CA ALA A 38 -2.99 -27.33 26.53
C ALA A 38 -2.31 -28.64 26.15
N ALA A 39 -2.28 -29.03 24.86
CA ALA A 39 -1.56 -30.21 24.39
C ALA A 39 -0.02 -30.16 24.63
N GLY A 40 0.49 -29.07 25.18
CA GLY A 40 1.84 -28.93 25.75
C GLY A 40 2.97 -28.92 24.71
N SER A 41 4.19 -28.70 25.16
CA SER A 41 5.40 -28.64 24.31
C SER A 41 5.98 -30.03 24.00
N HIS A 42 5.28 -31.11 24.30
CA HIS A 42 5.71 -32.50 24.08
C HIS A 42 5.32 -32.94 22.68
N GLY A 43 6.24 -33.49 21.91
CA GLY A 43 6.02 -34.01 20.57
C GLY A 43 7.20 -33.79 19.63
N SER A 44 7.11 -34.42 18.44
CA SER A 44 8.11 -34.22 17.37
C SER A 44 8.12 -32.76 16.87
N PRO A 45 9.21 -32.31 16.22
CA PRO A 45 9.24 -30.96 15.61
C PRO A 45 8.05 -30.67 14.71
N THR A 46 7.59 -31.66 13.95
CA THR A 46 6.42 -31.58 13.07
C THR A 46 5.13 -31.34 13.85
N GLN A 47 4.89 -32.07 14.94
CA GLN A 47 3.71 -31.88 15.81
C GLN A 47 3.70 -30.50 16.48
N ARG A 48 4.89 -29.96 16.80
CA ARG A 48 4.99 -28.57 17.33
C ARG A 48 4.60 -27.55 16.28
N THR A 49 5.10 -27.72 15.03
CA THR A 49 4.77 -26.81 13.92
C THR A 49 3.27 -26.87 13.59
N GLU A 50 2.67 -28.08 13.54
CA GLU A 50 1.23 -28.23 13.33
C GLU A 50 0.41 -27.56 14.44
N ARG A 51 0.79 -27.78 15.69
CA ARG A 51 0.13 -27.14 16.83
C ARG A 51 0.21 -25.62 16.78
N ASP A 52 1.41 -25.09 16.56
CA ASP A 52 1.64 -23.64 16.51
C ASP A 52 0.81 -23.02 15.36
N SER A 53 0.67 -23.73 14.29
CA SER A 53 -0.13 -23.38 13.15
C SER A 53 -1.63 -23.40 13.41
N PHE A 54 -2.14 -24.43 14.10
CA PHE A 54 -3.53 -24.45 14.54
C PHE A 54 -3.80 -23.35 15.58
N ALA A 55 -2.84 -23.05 16.46
CA ALA A 55 -2.97 -21.96 17.40
C ALA A 55 -3.11 -20.63 16.66
N THR A 56 -2.22 -20.34 15.72
CA THR A 56 -2.28 -19.13 14.88
C THR A 56 -3.62 -19.04 14.12
N MET A 57 -4.07 -20.13 13.51
CA MET A 57 -5.37 -20.17 12.80
C MET A 57 -6.54 -19.78 13.71
N TYR A 58 -6.59 -20.31 14.94
CA TYR A 58 -7.66 -19.96 15.88
C TYR A 58 -7.50 -18.56 16.45
N GLU A 59 -6.27 -18.05 16.63
CA GLU A 59 -5.99 -16.67 17.01
C GLU A 59 -6.47 -15.69 15.94
N ASP A 60 -6.17 -15.96 14.67
CA ASP A 60 -6.65 -15.17 13.53
C ASP A 60 -8.16 -15.19 13.43
N ARG A 61 -8.76 -16.38 13.59
CA ARG A 61 -10.22 -16.51 13.60
C ARG A 61 -10.84 -15.70 14.73
N LEU A 62 -10.26 -15.72 15.92
CA LEU A 62 -10.71 -14.90 17.05
C LEU A 62 -10.55 -13.41 16.76
N THR A 63 -9.45 -13.01 16.13
CA THR A 63 -9.21 -11.62 15.72
C THR A 63 -10.24 -11.15 14.71
N GLN A 64 -10.53 -11.93 13.67
CA GLN A 64 -11.59 -11.66 12.70
C GLN A 64 -12.96 -11.52 13.36
N LEU A 65 -13.34 -12.48 14.22
CA LEU A 65 -14.63 -12.46 14.92
C LEU A 65 -14.74 -11.28 15.90
N ARG A 66 -13.63 -10.82 16.49
CA ARG A 66 -13.61 -9.62 17.35
C ARG A 66 -13.70 -8.32 16.56
N ALA A 67 -13.05 -8.26 15.41
CA ALA A 67 -13.04 -7.07 14.56
C ALA A 67 -14.44 -6.68 14.05
N VAL A 68 -15.36 -7.66 13.95
CA VAL A 68 -16.75 -7.42 13.51
C VAL A 68 -17.73 -7.17 14.66
N GLU A 69 -17.25 -6.93 15.89
CA GLU A 69 -18.10 -6.65 17.06
C GLU A 69 -18.96 -5.40 16.86
N ASP A 70 -18.38 -4.35 16.30
CA ASP A 70 -19.10 -3.13 16.03
C ASP A 70 -19.88 -3.24 14.72
N ARG A 71 -21.17 -2.90 14.77
CA ARG A 71 -22.07 -2.84 13.60
C ARG A 71 -22.11 -4.15 12.80
N LEU A 72 -22.23 -5.29 13.48
CA LEU A 72 -22.30 -6.62 12.85
C LEU A 72 -23.38 -6.72 11.77
N VAL A 73 -24.58 -6.21 12.06
CA VAL A 73 -25.73 -6.14 11.16
C VAL A 73 -25.97 -4.68 10.80
N PHE A 74 -26.24 -4.37 9.54
CA PHE A 74 -26.47 -3.00 9.11
C PHE A 74 -27.59 -2.84 8.08
N GLY A 75 -28.16 -3.95 7.59
CA GLY A 75 -29.21 -3.89 6.59
C GLY A 75 -30.14 -5.08 6.57
N ARG A 76 -31.31 -4.87 5.96
CA ARG A 76 -32.29 -5.90 5.64
C ARG A 76 -32.86 -5.64 4.24
N LEU A 77 -33.05 -6.70 3.48
CA LEU A 77 -33.78 -6.70 2.21
C LEU A 77 -35.06 -7.49 2.40
N ASP A 78 -36.17 -6.94 1.94
CA ASP A 78 -37.46 -7.60 1.90
C ASP A 78 -37.84 -7.85 0.44
N ASP A 79 -38.17 -9.09 0.10
CA ASP A 79 -38.51 -9.48 -1.26
C ASP A 79 -40.04 -9.52 -1.50
N VAL A 80 -40.43 -9.68 -2.76
CA VAL A 80 -41.85 -9.77 -3.17
C VAL A 80 -42.60 -10.98 -2.58
N HIS A 81 -41.89 -11.97 -2.04
CA HIS A 81 -42.45 -13.17 -1.42
C HIS A 81 -42.58 -13.03 0.10
N GLY A 82 -42.18 -11.87 0.67
CA GLY A 82 -42.21 -11.62 2.10
C GLY A 82 -41.06 -12.24 2.87
N ALA A 83 -40.00 -12.70 2.19
CA ALA A 83 -38.80 -13.19 2.87
C ALA A 83 -37.89 -12.00 3.23
N HIS A 84 -37.27 -12.11 4.42
CA HIS A 84 -36.34 -11.11 4.95
C HIS A 84 -34.93 -11.66 4.93
N ARG A 85 -33.98 -10.85 4.40
CA ARG A 85 -32.56 -11.18 4.37
C ARG A 85 -31.76 -10.10 5.08
N TYR A 86 -31.14 -10.46 6.19
CA TYR A 86 -30.25 -9.58 6.93
C TYR A 86 -28.87 -9.53 6.29
N ILE A 87 -28.31 -8.33 6.19
CA ILE A 87 -27.00 -8.07 5.59
C ILE A 87 -26.06 -7.58 6.70
N GLY A 88 -24.86 -8.14 6.72
CA GLY A 88 -23.87 -7.80 7.73
C GLY A 88 -22.44 -7.97 7.26
N ARG A 89 -21.50 -7.73 8.18
CA ARG A 89 -20.05 -7.74 7.90
C ARG A 89 -19.49 -9.11 7.60
N ILE A 90 -20.09 -10.15 8.16
CA ILE A 90 -19.74 -11.56 7.91
C ILE A 90 -21.01 -12.39 7.71
N GLY A 91 -20.85 -13.53 7.05
CA GLY A 91 -21.91 -14.53 6.97
C GLY A 91 -21.99 -15.36 8.25
N LEU A 92 -23.21 -15.52 8.78
CA LEU A 92 -23.50 -16.38 9.91
C LEU A 92 -24.65 -17.32 9.57
N SER A 93 -24.50 -18.60 9.94
CA SER A 93 -25.54 -19.61 9.84
C SER A 93 -25.79 -20.21 11.21
N ASP A 94 -27.02 -20.71 11.43
CA ASP A 94 -27.35 -21.46 12.64
C ASP A 94 -26.74 -22.88 12.62
N GLU A 95 -27.16 -23.71 13.53
CA GLU A 95 -26.69 -25.10 13.65
C GLU A 95 -27.18 -25.98 12.52
N ASP A 96 -28.31 -25.63 11.92
CA ASP A 96 -28.93 -26.32 10.78
C ASP A 96 -28.45 -25.81 9.43
N HIS A 97 -27.43 -24.91 9.44
CA HIS A 97 -26.84 -24.25 8.27
C HIS A 97 -27.75 -23.22 7.58
N GLU A 98 -28.87 -22.83 8.19
CA GLU A 98 -29.72 -21.77 7.67
C GLU A 98 -29.06 -20.38 7.90
N PRO A 99 -29.09 -19.50 6.89
CA PRO A 99 -28.42 -18.19 6.98
C PRO A 99 -29.14 -17.24 7.94
N ILE A 100 -28.47 -16.87 9.04
CA ILE A 100 -28.91 -15.84 9.96
C ILE A 100 -28.52 -14.46 9.43
N LEU A 101 -27.32 -14.35 8.86
CA LEU A 101 -26.73 -13.11 8.37
C LEU A 101 -25.98 -13.36 7.07
N THR A 102 -26.29 -12.60 6.04
CA THR A 102 -25.62 -12.67 4.75
C THR A 102 -24.43 -11.73 4.73
N ASP A 103 -23.28 -12.24 4.31
CA ASP A 103 -22.07 -11.43 4.12
C ASP A 103 -22.29 -10.38 3.01
N TRP A 104 -21.94 -9.16 3.25
CA TRP A 104 -22.10 -8.05 2.30
C TRP A 104 -21.40 -8.29 0.96
N ARG A 105 -20.35 -9.11 0.94
CA ARG A 105 -19.56 -9.46 -0.25
C ARG A 105 -20.26 -10.50 -1.13
N ALA A 106 -21.19 -11.25 -0.58
CA ALA A 106 -21.92 -12.29 -1.33
C ALA A 106 -22.83 -11.65 -2.39
N ASP A 107 -23.02 -12.36 -3.52
CA ASP A 107 -23.92 -11.89 -4.59
C ASP A 107 -25.35 -11.70 -4.09
N ALA A 108 -25.80 -12.48 -3.12
CA ALA A 108 -27.11 -12.34 -2.48
C ALA A 108 -27.30 -11.02 -1.72
N ALA A 109 -26.23 -10.31 -1.37
CA ALA A 109 -26.26 -9.00 -0.75
C ALA A 109 -26.21 -7.84 -1.78
N ARG A 110 -25.89 -8.13 -3.03
CA ARG A 110 -25.72 -7.13 -4.10
C ARG A 110 -26.93 -6.21 -4.27
N PRO A 111 -28.18 -6.69 -4.22
CA PRO A 111 -29.35 -5.80 -4.32
C PRO A 111 -29.42 -4.72 -3.23
N PHE A 112 -28.79 -4.95 -2.07
CA PHE A 112 -28.73 -3.92 -1.00
C PHE A 112 -28.02 -2.64 -1.45
N TYR A 113 -27.10 -2.72 -2.42
CA TYR A 113 -26.32 -1.59 -2.92
C TYR A 113 -26.78 -1.09 -4.28
N GLU A 114 -27.26 -1.95 -5.15
CA GLU A 114 -27.56 -1.63 -6.55
C GLU A 114 -29.05 -1.44 -6.86
N ALA A 115 -29.96 -1.98 -6.03
CA ALA A 115 -31.40 -1.86 -6.30
C ALA A 115 -31.84 -0.40 -6.21
N THR A 116 -32.62 0.02 -7.20
CA THR A 116 -33.22 1.36 -7.30
C THR A 116 -34.69 1.23 -7.63
N PRO A 117 -35.54 2.25 -7.40
CA PRO A 117 -36.96 2.21 -7.76
C PRO A 117 -37.22 1.90 -9.24
N SER A 118 -36.28 2.20 -10.12
CA SER A 118 -36.36 1.91 -11.56
C SER A 118 -35.84 0.52 -11.93
N ASN A 119 -35.08 -0.12 -11.06
CA ASN A 119 -34.49 -1.46 -11.26
C ASN A 119 -34.30 -2.15 -9.91
N HIS A 120 -35.39 -2.59 -9.30
CA HIS A 120 -35.36 -3.20 -7.96
C HIS A 120 -35.32 -4.75 -7.98
N GLY A 121 -35.53 -5.39 -9.17
CA GLY A 121 -35.63 -6.85 -9.25
C GLY A 121 -36.78 -7.36 -8.39
N ASP A 122 -36.48 -8.36 -7.55
CA ASP A 122 -37.47 -8.96 -6.63
C ASP A 122 -37.51 -8.25 -5.25
N ILE A 123 -36.80 -7.14 -5.07
CA ILE A 123 -36.72 -6.43 -3.78
C ILE A 123 -37.79 -5.33 -3.70
N VAL A 124 -38.59 -5.38 -2.65
CA VAL A 124 -39.67 -4.41 -2.37
C VAL A 124 -39.17 -3.28 -1.50
N MET A 125 -38.36 -3.62 -0.48
CA MET A 125 -37.89 -2.66 0.50
C MET A 125 -36.46 -2.96 0.93
N ARG A 126 -35.68 -1.91 1.11
CA ARG A 126 -34.39 -1.92 1.75
C ARG A 126 -34.47 -1.17 3.07
N ARG A 127 -34.02 -1.80 4.16
CA ARG A 127 -33.96 -1.20 5.50
C ARG A 127 -32.50 -1.04 5.93
N HIS A 128 -32.11 0.18 6.29
CA HIS A 128 -30.87 0.46 6.97
C HIS A 128 -31.06 0.36 8.48
N ILE A 129 -30.16 -0.38 9.16
CA ILE A 129 -30.19 -0.63 10.61
C ILE A 129 -28.99 0.04 11.24
N THR A 130 -29.22 0.99 12.14
CA THR A 130 -28.19 1.69 12.87
C THR A 130 -28.03 1.09 14.26
N LEU A 131 -26.81 0.63 14.56
CA LEU A 131 -26.47 0.06 15.87
C LEU A 131 -25.60 1.04 16.68
N SER A 132 -25.82 1.05 17.99
CA SER A 132 -24.91 1.56 18.99
C SER A 132 -24.48 0.38 19.85
N PHE A 133 -23.20 -0.08 19.70
CA PHE A 133 -22.77 -1.38 20.18
C PHE A 133 -23.67 -2.51 19.64
N ARG A 134 -24.45 -3.17 20.51
CA ARG A 134 -25.36 -4.26 20.15
C ARG A 134 -26.84 -3.84 20.14
N GLU A 135 -27.11 -2.58 20.39
CA GLU A 135 -28.48 -2.05 20.45
C GLU A 135 -28.88 -1.37 19.15
N VAL A 136 -30.10 -1.64 18.69
CA VAL A 136 -30.70 -0.98 17.53
C VAL A 136 -31.20 0.39 17.95
N VAL A 137 -30.52 1.44 17.49
CA VAL A 137 -30.86 2.83 17.82
C VAL A 137 -31.66 3.52 16.73
N GLY A 138 -31.69 2.98 15.50
CA GLY A 138 -32.46 3.52 14.40
C GLY A 138 -32.66 2.54 13.27
N VAL A 139 -33.78 2.72 12.57
CA VAL A 139 -34.09 2.04 11.31
C VAL A 139 -34.60 3.07 10.30
N GLU A 140 -34.19 2.90 9.05
CA GLU A 140 -34.60 3.75 7.93
C GLU A 140 -35.00 2.87 6.76
N ASP A 141 -36.23 3.07 6.27
CA ASP A 141 -36.81 2.27 5.20
C ASP A 141 -36.75 3.03 3.88
N GLU A 142 -36.32 2.35 2.85
CA GLU A 142 -36.35 2.79 1.47
C GLU A 142 -37.25 1.83 0.66
N VAL A 143 -38.38 2.34 0.22
CA VAL A 143 -39.31 1.59 -0.62
C VAL A 143 -38.83 1.62 -2.05
N LEU A 144 -38.54 0.45 -2.61
CA LEU A 144 -38.05 0.28 -3.98
C LEU A 144 -39.17 -0.02 -4.97
N ASP A 145 -40.19 -0.80 -4.55
CA ASP A 145 -41.41 -1.06 -5.34
C ASP A 145 -42.62 -0.39 -4.71
N VAL A 146 -43.00 0.77 -5.25
CA VAL A 146 -44.18 1.56 -4.79
C VAL A 146 -45.55 0.92 -5.13
N HIS A 147 -45.55 -0.13 -5.95
CA HIS A 147 -46.80 -0.83 -6.36
C HIS A 147 -47.06 -2.07 -5.52
N SER A 148 -46.18 -2.43 -4.61
CA SER A 148 -46.34 -3.60 -3.74
C SER A 148 -47.38 -3.33 -2.63
N ASP A 149 -48.26 -4.27 -2.41
CA ASP A 149 -49.27 -4.22 -1.33
C ASP A 149 -48.66 -4.16 0.09
N GLN A 150 -47.36 -4.49 0.23
CA GLN A 150 -46.60 -4.44 1.49
C GLN A 150 -46.25 -3.01 1.94
N VAL A 151 -46.40 -2.02 1.09
CA VAL A 151 -45.99 -0.63 1.32
C VAL A 151 -46.99 0.18 2.16
N GLY A 152 -48.20 -0.31 2.35
CA GLY A 152 -49.29 0.44 3.00
C GLY A 152 -49.03 0.95 4.42
N GLU A 153 -48.13 0.34 5.18
CA GLU A 153 -47.78 0.73 6.54
C GLU A 153 -46.50 1.56 6.65
N ALA A 154 -45.54 1.40 5.76
CA ALA A 154 -44.25 2.14 5.76
C ALA A 154 -44.44 3.62 5.29
N SER A 155 -45.38 3.85 4.39
CA SER A 155 -45.67 5.18 3.80
C SER A 155 -46.22 6.19 4.79
N SER A 156 -46.74 5.75 5.93
CA SER A 156 -47.40 6.64 6.92
C SER A 156 -46.41 7.35 7.89
N ASN A 157 -45.15 6.97 7.94
CA ASN A 157 -44.19 7.42 8.96
C ASN A 157 -43.10 8.41 8.51
N GLY A 158 -43.14 8.89 7.27
CA GLY A 158 -42.37 10.09 6.85
C GLY A 158 -40.83 9.94 6.74
N THR A 159 -40.28 8.74 6.79
CA THR A 159 -38.81 8.47 6.66
C THR A 159 -38.50 7.85 5.28
N LEU A 160 -38.60 8.65 4.22
CA LEU A 160 -38.51 8.16 2.84
C LEU A 160 -37.17 8.47 2.14
N THR A 161 -36.06 8.64 2.87
CA THR A 161 -34.79 8.86 2.20
C THR A 161 -33.67 8.11 2.92
N GLY A 162 -33.07 7.17 2.26
CA GLY A 162 -31.88 6.40 2.72
C GLY A 162 -30.60 7.26 2.89
N GLU A 163 -30.72 8.58 2.94
CA GLU A 163 -29.60 9.51 3.16
C GLU A 163 -29.30 9.75 4.65
N GLY A 164 -30.24 9.44 5.56
CA GLY A 164 -30.11 9.78 6.97
C GLY A 164 -29.02 9.00 7.69
N ALA A 165 -28.90 7.68 7.48
CA ALA A 165 -27.84 6.83 8.05
C ALA A 165 -26.46 7.27 7.56
N LEU A 166 -26.35 7.62 6.29
CA LEU A 166 -25.14 8.18 5.70
C LEU A 166 -24.77 9.51 6.35
N LEU A 167 -25.72 10.45 6.46
CA LEU A 167 -25.49 11.76 7.08
C LEU A 167 -25.15 11.65 8.58
N ALA A 168 -25.77 10.72 9.30
CA ALA A 168 -25.45 10.46 10.70
C ALA A 168 -24.00 9.96 10.88
N SER A 169 -23.55 9.02 10.02
CA SER A 169 -22.16 8.52 10.06
C SER A 169 -21.14 9.60 9.67
N LEU A 170 -21.50 10.49 8.75
CA LEU A 170 -20.64 11.59 8.29
C LEU A 170 -20.52 12.73 9.30
N ASN A 171 -21.51 12.91 10.19
CA ASN A 171 -21.51 13.94 11.22
C ASN A 171 -20.83 13.51 12.51
N ALA A 172 -20.47 12.24 12.66
CA ALA A 172 -19.71 11.75 13.83
C ALA A 172 -18.32 12.41 13.89
N LYS A 173 -17.88 12.79 15.11
CA LYS A 173 -16.55 13.37 15.35
C LYS A 173 -15.45 12.35 14.99
N ARG A 174 -14.33 12.84 14.49
CA ARG A 174 -13.21 12.00 14.07
C ARG A 174 -12.44 11.42 15.25
N THR A 175 -12.25 10.10 15.25
CA THR A 175 -11.49 9.36 16.28
C THR A 175 -10.04 9.15 15.90
N GLY A 176 -9.61 9.65 14.75
CA GLY A 176 -8.30 9.36 14.18
C GLY A 176 -8.16 7.94 13.60
N LYS A 177 -9.24 7.17 13.58
CA LYS A 177 -9.31 5.85 12.96
C LYS A 177 -10.18 5.92 11.71
N MET A 178 -9.74 5.26 10.64
CA MET A 178 -10.57 5.10 9.46
C MET A 178 -11.69 4.11 9.78
N THR A 179 -12.94 4.54 9.63
CA THR A 179 -14.11 3.65 9.74
C THR A 179 -14.44 3.09 8.35
N ASP A 180 -14.85 1.84 8.30
CA ASP A 180 -15.36 1.26 7.06
C ASP A 180 -16.71 1.89 6.65
N ILE A 181 -17.01 1.78 5.37
CA ILE A 181 -18.22 2.34 4.75
C ILE A 181 -19.22 1.27 4.31
N VAL A 182 -19.08 0.03 4.79
CA VAL A 182 -19.89 -1.12 4.30
C VAL A 182 -21.38 -0.81 4.31
N ALA A 183 -21.86 -0.16 5.36
CA ALA A 183 -23.28 0.18 5.50
C ALA A 183 -23.74 1.33 4.58
N THR A 184 -22.81 2.10 4.01
CA THR A 184 -23.08 3.34 3.26
C THR A 184 -22.51 3.35 1.85
N ILE A 185 -22.08 2.18 1.35
CA ILE A 185 -21.59 2.02 -0.02
C ILE A 185 -22.72 2.40 -0.99
N GLN A 186 -22.39 3.29 -1.92
CA GLN A 186 -23.32 3.73 -2.96
C GLN A 186 -23.17 2.87 -4.22
N GLY A 187 -24.19 2.86 -5.08
CA GLY A 187 -24.19 2.03 -6.29
C GLY A 187 -23.02 2.29 -7.25
N GLU A 188 -22.49 3.52 -7.34
CA GLU A 188 -21.27 3.81 -8.12
C GLU A 188 -20.02 3.15 -7.51
N GLN A 189 -19.93 3.12 -6.19
CA GLN A 189 -18.84 2.51 -5.44
C GLN A 189 -18.92 0.98 -5.52
N ASP A 190 -20.11 0.40 -5.36
CA ASP A 190 -20.33 -1.04 -5.41
C ASP A 190 -19.97 -1.64 -6.77
N ARG A 191 -20.30 -0.97 -7.88
CA ARG A 191 -19.87 -1.39 -9.22
C ARG A 191 -18.36 -1.46 -9.37
N ILE A 192 -17.63 -0.51 -8.79
CA ILE A 192 -16.17 -0.49 -8.81
C ILE A 192 -15.62 -1.61 -7.93
N ILE A 193 -16.20 -1.81 -6.74
CA ILE A 193 -15.80 -2.84 -5.78
C ILE A 193 -15.92 -4.23 -6.43
N ARG A 194 -17.00 -4.50 -7.16
CA ARG A 194 -17.30 -5.79 -7.79
C ARG A 194 -16.74 -5.97 -9.20
N ALA A 195 -16.00 -4.99 -9.75
CA ALA A 195 -15.40 -5.11 -11.07
C ALA A 195 -14.40 -6.29 -11.11
N ASP A 196 -14.16 -6.83 -12.31
CA ASP A 196 -13.38 -8.07 -12.54
C ASP A 196 -11.96 -8.01 -11.96
N LEU A 197 -11.41 -9.16 -11.54
CA LEU A 197 -10.04 -9.28 -11.01
C LEU A 197 -8.99 -9.05 -12.10
N ASN A 198 -9.23 -9.53 -13.33
CA ASN A 198 -8.20 -9.64 -14.38
C ASN A 198 -8.01 -8.37 -15.21
N GLN A 199 -8.10 -7.20 -14.57
CA GLN A 199 -7.92 -5.91 -15.23
C GLN A 199 -7.31 -4.86 -14.28
N ALA A 200 -6.82 -3.77 -14.82
CA ALA A 200 -6.47 -2.58 -14.06
C ALA A 200 -7.71 -1.69 -13.93
N VAL A 201 -8.17 -1.46 -12.71
CA VAL A 201 -9.29 -0.57 -12.40
C VAL A 201 -8.72 0.73 -11.85
N VAL A 202 -8.85 1.81 -12.60
CA VAL A 202 -8.46 3.15 -12.17
C VAL A 202 -9.69 3.88 -11.64
N VAL A 203 -9.59 4.46 -10.47
CA VAL A 203 -10.64 5.22 -9.80
C VAL A 203 -10.16 6.65 -9.59
N GLN A 204 -10.62 7.54 -10.43
CA GLN A 204 -10.45 8.98 -10.27
C GLN A 204 -11.57 9.51 -9.36
N GLY A 205 -11.22 10.33 -8.40
CA GLY A 205 -12.24 11.01 -7.59
C GLY A 205 -11.65 12.19 -6.85
N GLY A 206 -12.41 13.25 -6.73
CA GLY A 206 -12.02 14.39 -5.94
C GLY A 206 -11.86 14.07 -4.45
N PRO A 207 -11.47 15.04 -3.63
CA PRO A 207 -11.40 14.90 -2.18
C PRO A 207 -12.74 14.45 -1.60
N GLY A 208 -12.70 13.55 -0.62
CA GLY A 208 -13.90 13.14 0.11
C GLY A 208 -14.87 12.20 -0.63
N THR A 209 -14.50 11.68 -1.80
CA THR A 209 -15.36 10.75 -2.56
C THR A 209 -15.24 9.28 -2.10
N GLY A 210 -14.38 8.99 -1.13
CA GLY A 210 -14.22 7.63 -0.58
C GLY A 210 -13.32 6.71 -1.39
N LYS A 211 -12.39 7.24 -2.21
CA LYS A 211 -11.44 6.46 -3.04
C LYS A 211 -10.74 5.33 -2.28
N THR A 212 -10.08 5.67 -1.19
CA THR A 212 -9.35 4.70 -0.34
C THR A 212 -10.28 3.63 0.20
N ALA A 213 -11.48 4.03 0.67
CA ALA A 213 -12.46 3.08 1.17
C ALA A 213 -12.90 2.11 0.06
N VAL A 214 -13.21 2.61 -1.14
CA VAL A 214 -13.54 1.77 -2.30
C VAL A 214 -12.40 0.80 -2.63
N ALA A 215 -11.14 1.26 -2.60
CA ALA A 215 -9.98 0.41 -2.87
C ALA A 215 -9.84 -0.73 -1.86
N LEU A 216 -10.01 -0.46 -0.56
CA LEU A 216 -9.92 -1.46 0.50
C LEU A 216 -11.10 -2.45 0.47
N HIS A 217 -12.32 -1.95 0.25
CA HIS A 217 -13.50 -2.81 0.12
C HIS A 217 -13.39 -3.70 -1.11
N ARG A 218 -12.84 -3.18 -2.22
CA ARG A 218 -12.55 -4.00 -3.39
C ARG A 218 -11.51 -5.08 -3.09
N ALA A 219 -10.43 -4.76 -2.37
CA ALA A 219 -9.45 -5.74 -1.95
C ALA A 219 -10.11 -6.87 -1.11
N ALA A 220 -10.96 -6.51 -0.15
CA ALA A 220 -11.70 -7.46 0.67
C ALA A 220 -12.69 -8.29 -0.17
N TYR A 221 -13.40 -7.68 -1.12
CA TYR A 221 -14.29 -8.39 -2.05
C TYR A 221 -13.53 -9.40 -2.92
N LEU A 222 -12.39 -9.01 -3.49
CA LEU A 222 -11.57 -9.88 -4.32
C LEU A 222 -10.96 -11.04 -3.52
N LEU A 223 -10.50 -10.81 -2.31
CA LEU A 223 -10.02 -11.85 -1.40
C LEU A 223 -11.13 -12.85 -1.04
N TYR A 224 -12.34 -12.37 -0.83
CA TYR A 224 -13.50 -13.22 -0.58
C TYR A 224 -13.88 -14.07 -1.80
N THR A 225 -14.04 -13.42 -2.97
CA THR A 225 -14.55 -14.05 -4.20
C THR A 225 -13.51 -14.95 -4.86
N HIS A 226 -12.24 -14.53 -4.87
CA HIS A 226 -11.12 -15.23 -5.50
C HIS A 226 -10.14 -15.85 -4.49
N ARG A 227 -10.67 -16.29 -3.34
CA ARG A 227 -9.90 -16.74 -2.19
C ARG A 227 -8.78 -17.72 -2.52
N ARG A 228 -9.08 -18.77 -3.30
CA ARG A 228 -8.08 -19.82 -3.65
C ARG A 228 -6.89 -19.28 -4.44
N ALA A 229 -7.09 -18.32 -5.30
CA ALA A 229 -6.03 -17.72 -6.11
C ALA A 229 -5.20 -16.71 -5.29
N LEU A 230 -5.88 -15.82 -4.55
CA LEU A 230 -5.24 -14.74 -3.83
C LEU A 230 -4.59 -15.16 -2.50
N GLN A 231 -5.05 -16.25 -1.85
CA GLN A 231 -4.40 -16.79 -0.66
C GLN A 231 -2.96 -17.26 -0.91
N ARG A 232 -2.66 -17.75 -2.12
CA ARG A 232 -1.31 -18.24 -2.48
C ARG A 232 -0.37 -17.13 -2.91
N SER A 233 -0.88 -16.12 -3.58
CA SER A 233 -0.07 -15.02 -4.15
C SER A 233 -0.10 -13.76 -3.29
N GLY A 234 -1.07 -13.61 -2.40
CA GLY A 234 -1.26 -12.43 -1.57
C GLY A 234 -1.81 -11.22 -2.34
N VAL A 235 -2.23 -10.22 -1.58
CA VAL A 235 -2.60 -8.89 -2.07
C VAL A 235 -1.64 -7.87 -1.47
N LEU A 236 -1.10 -6.98 -2.30
CA LEU A 236 -0.26 -5.87 -1.86
C LEU A 236 -1.06 -4.57 -1.87
N VAL A 237 -1.00 -3.82 -0.78
CA VAL A 237 -1.50 -2.45 -0.70
C VAL A 237 -0.30 -1.50 -0.64
N VAL A 238 -0.22 -0.59 -1.59
CA VAL A 238 0.80 0.45 -1.66
C VAL A 238 0.20 1.78 -1.26
N GLY A 239 0.74 2.39 -0.23
CA GLY A 239 0.32 3.69 0.28
C GLY A 239 1.42 4.74 0.27
N PRO A 240 1.05 6.03 0.43
CA PRO A 240 2.00 7.15 0.35
C PRO A 240 2.95 7.25 1.55
N SER A 241 2.55 6.74 2.72
CA SER A 241 3.35 6.80 3.95
C SER A 241 3.02 5.66 4.92
N SER A 242 3.95 5.37 5.82
CA SER A 242 3.75 4.38 6.89
C SER A 242 2.62 4.76 7.85
N THR A 243 2.42 6.05 8.13
CA THR A 243 1.29 6.57 8.91
C THR A 243 -0.04 6.18 8.25
N PHE A 244 -0.16 6.45 6.97
CA PHE A 244 -1.34 6.13 6.19
C PHE A 244 -1.61 4.61 6.17
N LEU A 245 -0.57 3.80 6.00
CA LEU A 245 -0.70 2.34 6.02
C LEU A 245 -1.14 1.81 7.39
N HIS A 246 -0.68 2.43 8.47
CA HIS A 246 -1.14 2.06 9.82
C HIS A 246 -2.67 2.23 9.99
N TYR A 247 -3.26 3.28 9.39
CA TYR A 247 -4.72 3.43 9.36
C TYR A 247 -5.41 2.31 8.55
N ILE A 248 -4.84 1.94 7.41
CA ILE A 248 -5.36 0.87 6.54
C ILE A 248 -5.33 -0.48 7.25
N ASP A 249 -4.25 -0.79 7.95
CA ASP A 249 -4.07 -2.06 8.67
C ASP A 249 -5.11 -2.27 9.78
N GLN A 250 -5.79 -1.21 10.22
CA GLN A 250 -6.90 -1.31 11.17
C GLN A 250 -8.25 -1.60 10.47
N VAL A 251 -8.41 -1.19 9.21
CA VAL A 251 -9.67 -1.36 8.45
C VAL A 251 -9.80 -2.77 7.87
N LEU A 252 -8.73 -3.34 7.32
CA LEU A 252 -8.77 -4.66 6.66
C LEU A 252 -9.27 -5.80 7.59
N PRO A 253 -8.81 -5.91 8.85
CA PRO A 253 -9.37 -6.90 9.78
C PRO A 253 -10.86 -6.69 10.06
N SER A 254 -11.36 -5.43 10.10
CA SER A 254 -12.77 -5.14 10.28
C SER A 254 -13.63 -5.58 9.09
N LEU A 255 -13.01 -5.74 7.92
CA LEU A 255 -13.62 -6.31 6.72
C LEU A 255 -13.47 -7.85 6.64
N GLY A 256 -12.85 -8.46 7.65
CA GLY A 256 -12.70 -9.93 7.76
C GLY A 256 -11.47 -10.50 7.06
N GLU A 257 -10.52 -9.67 6.64
CA GLU A 257 -9.36 -10.12 5.85
C GLU A 257 -8.03 -9.83 6.56
N THR A 258 -7.12 -10.82 6.60
CA THR A 258 -5.79 -10.74 7.26
C THR A 258 -4.61 -11.01 6.31
N GLY A 259 -4.87 -11.51 5.10
CA GLY A 259 -3.84 -11.91 4.12
C GLY A 259 -3.32 -10.79 3.22
N VAL A 260 -3.26 -9.56 3.71
CA VAL A 260 -2.84 -8.38 2.94
C VAL A 260 -1.48 -7.88 3.42
N VAL A 261 -0.60 -7.53 2.49
CA VAL A 261 0.70 -6.89 2.76
C VAL A 261 0.59 -5.40 2.48
N SER A 262 0.83 -4.56 3.46
CA SER A 262 0.84 -3.10 3.32
C SER A 262 2.28 -2.58 3.29
N ARG A 263 2.67 -1.82 2.26
CA ARG A 263 4.02 -1.27 2.08
C ARG A 263 3.98 0.11 1.43
N THR A 264 4.98 0.94 1.75
CA THR A 264 5.31 2.10 0.93
C THR A 264 6.24 1.69 -0.21
N ILE A 265 6.45 2.55 -1.19
CA ILE A 265 7.46 2.33 -2.25
C ILE A 265 8.86 2.13 -1.64
N ALA A 266 9.18 2.86 -0.57
CA ALA A 266 10.46 2.76 0.13
C ALA A 266 10.73 1.37 0.73
N ASP A 267 9.67 0.66 1.13
CA ASP A 267 9.76 -0.60 1.88
C ASP A 267 9.61 -1.85 0.99
N LEU A 268 9.48 -1.67 -0.34
CA LEU A 268 9.23 -2.79 -1.26
C LEU A 268 10.44 -3.68 -1.52
N ILE A 269 11.64 -3.25 -1.19
CA ILE A 269 12.86 -4.06 -1.33
C ILE A 269 13.34 -4.47 0.07
N PRO A 270 13.22 -5.75 0.45
CA PRO A 270 13.69 -6.21 1.75
C PRO A 270 15.19 -5.94 1.94
N GLY A 271 15.56 -5.42 3.11
CA GLY A 271 16.95 -5.14 3.46
C GLY A 271 17.50 -3.81 2.94
N ILE A 272 16.76 -3.06 2.13
CA ILE A 272 17.12 -1.69 1.73
C ILE A 272 16.47 -0.70 2.70
N ILE A 273 17.26 0.22 3.24
CA ILE A 273 16.80 1.31 4.10
C ILE A 273 16.90 2.61 3.29
N ALA A 274 15.75 3.16 2.91
CA ALA A 274 15.63 4.38 2.12
C ALA A 274 14.83 5.43 2.92
N THR A 275 15.51 6.13 3.82
CA THR A 275 14.91 7.13 4.71
C THR A 275 15.16 8.57 4.28
N ALA A 276 16.10 8.78 3.36
CA ALA A 276 16.40 10.11 2.84
C ALA A 276 15.41 10.50 1.73
N HIS A 277 15.22 11.81 1.58
CA HIS A 277 14.39 12.38 0.51
C HIS A 277 15.25 13.17 -0.45
N ASP A 278 14.94 13.10 -1.72
CA ASP A 278 15.56 13.93 -2.76
C ASP A 278 14.92 15.32 -2.81
N ASP A 279 15.66 16.26 -3.38
CA ASP A 279 15.06 17.46 -3.94
C ASP A 279 13.97 17.07 -4.97
N PRO A 280 12.82 17.77 -5.05
CA PRO A 280 11.73 17.43 -5.95
C PRO A 280 12.15 17.28 -7.42
N TYR A 281 13.14 18.05 -7.87
CA TYR A 281 13.64 17.96 -9.25
C TYR A 281 14.51 16.70 -9.45
N ALA A 282 15.37 16.36 -8.48
CA ALA A 282 16.13 15.11 -8.49
C ALA A 282 15.21 13.91 -8.49
N ALA A 283 14.17 13.90 -7.65
CA ALA A 283 13.15 12.83 -7.60
C ALA A 283 12.46 12.65 -8.95
N LYS A 284 12.07 13.75 -9.62
CA LYS A 284 11.52 13.73 -10.98
C LYS A 284 12.45 13.07 -11.98
N LEU A 285 13.73 13.47 -12.01
CA LEU A 285 14.72 12.91 -12.94
C LEU A 285 14.93 11.41 -12.72
N LYS A 286 15.04 10.96 -11.47
CA LYS A 286 15.17 9.55 -11.09
C LYS A 286 13.94 8.74 -11.46
N GLY A 287 12.74 9.33 -11.35
CA GLY A 287 11.46 8.71 -11.69
C GLY A 287 11.19 8.57 -13.19
N GLU A 288 11.98 9.17 -14.08
CA GLU A 288 11.80 9.08 -15.52
C GLU A 288 12.06 7.66 -16.04
N ARG A 289 11.19 7.16 -16.92
CA ARG A 289 11.34 5.83 -17.55
C ARG A 289 12.70 5.63 -18.24
N ARG A 290 13.32 6.74 -18.71
CA ARG A 290 14.64 6.70 -19.34
C ARG A 290 15.75 6.24 -18.41
N MET A 291 15.59 6.39 -17.09
CA MET A 291 16.60 5.96 -16.11
C MET A 291 16.82 4.44 -16.10
N ALA A 292 15.81 3.64 -16.45
CA ALA A 292 15.98 2.21 -16.68
C ALA A 292 17.06 1.92 -17.75
N LYS A 293 17.12 2.75 -18.81
CA LYS A 293 18.15 2.64 -19.83
C LYS A 293 19.54 3.05 -19.31
N ALA A 294 19.61 4.05 -18.42
CA ALA A 294 20.88 4.42 -17.79
C ALA A 294 21.45 3.28 -16.95
N ILE A 295 20.61 2.62 -16.16
CA ILE A 295 20.99 1.43 -15.38
C ILE A 295 21.45 0.29 -16.30
N ALA A 296 20.70 -0.02 -17.37
CA ALA A 296 21.08 -1.05 -18.34
C ALA A 296 22.43 -0.75 -19.02
N ASN A 297 22.67 0.50 -19.43
CA ASN A 297 23.94 0.94 -20.00
C ASN A 297 25.08 0.80 -18.99
N ALA A 298 24.82 1.11 -17.71
CA ALA A 298 25.83 0.99 -16.66
C ALA A 298 26.21 -0.47 -16.39
N VAL A 299 25.26 -1.41 -16.45
CA VAL A 299 25.53 -2.87 -16.37
C VAL A 299 26.33 -3.33 -17.57
N ALA A 300 25.86 -3.02 -18.79
CA ALA A 300 26.50 -3.46 -20.04
C ALA A 300 27.95 -2.94 -20.18
N ALA A 301 28.26 -1.76 -19.65
CA ALA A 301 29.60 -1.21 -19.65
C ALA A 301 30.64 -1.99 -18.80
N ARG A 302 30.18 -2.94 -18.02
CA ARG A 302 31.01 -3.82 -17.18
C ARG A 302 31.31 -5.17 -17.88
N GLU A 303 30.80 -5.36 -19.09
CA GLU A 303 30.99 -6.53 -19.94
C GLU A 303 31.89 -6.12 -21.11
N ARG A 304 33.20 -6.12 -20.90
CA ARG A 304 34.17 -5.56 -21.84
C ARG A 304 35.47 -6.33 -21.88
N VAL A 305 36.17 -6.27 -22.99
CA VAL A 305 37.54 -6.79 -23.06
C VAL A 305 38.50 -5.82 -22.35
N PRO A 306 39.29 -6.27 -21.38
CA PRO A 306 40.30 -5.42 -20.73
C PRO A 306 41.37 -4.95 -21.73
N SER A 307 41.95 -3.80 -21.47
CA SER A 307 43.01 -3.24 -22.34
C SER A 307 44.31 -4.03 -22.28
N HIS A 308 44.61 -4.65 -21.12
CA HIS A 308 45.79 -5.47 -20.92
C HIS A 308 45.38 -6.91 -20.62
N LEU A 309 45.94 -7.86 -21.36
CA LEU A 309 45.67 -9.28 -21.24
C LEU A 309 46.95 -9.97 -20.76
N PRO A 310 46.95 -10.66 -19.61
CA PRO A 310 48.13 -11.34 -19.09
C PRO A 310 48.45 -12.63 -19.84
N VAL A 311 49.70 -13.08 -19.72
CA VAL A 311 50.10 -14.41 -20.05
C VAL A 311 50.10 -15.25 -18.77
N ILE A 312 49.32 -16.31 -18.75
CA ILE A 312 49.16 -17.18 -17.58
C ILE A 312 50.16 -18.33 -17.64
N ARG A 313 50.93 -18.51 -16.58
CA ARG A 313 51.88 -19.63 -16.50
C ARG A 313 51.25 -20.84 -15.83
N ILE A 314 51.22 -21.97 -16.53
CA ILE A 314 50.62 -23.24 -16.09
C ILE A 314 51.60 -24.37 -16.38
N ASN A 315 52.01 -25.16 -15.38
CA ASN A 315 52.94 -26.28 -15.51
C ASN A 315 54.23 -25.94 -16.33
N GLY A 316 54.73 -24.70 -16.21
CA GLY A 316 55.88 -24.22 -16.95
C GLY A 316 55.58 -23.62 -18.33
N PHE A 317 54.38 -23.79 -18.90
CA PHE A 317 53.97 -23.22 -20.18
C PHE A 317 53.37 -21.83 -20.02
N ASN A 318 53.67 -20.97 -20.98
CA ASN A 318 53.11 -19.64 -21.07
C ASN A 318 51.84 -19.66 -21.94
N VAL A 319 50.66 -19.52 -21.34
CA VAL A 319 49.36 -19.54 -22.01
C VAL A 319 48.80 -18.11 -22.09
N PRO A 320 48.79 -17.47 -23.27
CA PRO A 320 48.29 -16.11 -23.42
C PRO A 320 46.76 -16.06 -23.39
N MET A 321 46.18 -15.09 -22.69
CA MET A 321 44.78 -14.73 -22.89
C MET A 321 44.64 -13.97 -24.20
N VAL A 322 43.63 -14.33 -25.01
CA VAL A 322 43.37 -13.72 -26.32
C VAL A 322 42.05 -12.96 -26.33
N ARG A 323 42.08 -11.79 -26.96
CA ARG A 323 40.89 -10.92 -27.11
C ARG A 323 39.68 -11.67 -27.67
N ALA A 324 39.88 -12.47 -28.73
CA ALA A 324 38.80 -13.19 -29.40
C ALA A 324 38.10 -14.20 -28.47
N ASP A 325 38.81 -14.85 -27.54
CA ASP A 325 38.21 -15.79 -26.58
C ASP A 325 37.31 -15.05 -25.60
N ILE A 326 37.76 -13.86 -25.14
CA ILE A 326 36.94 -13.02 -24.22
C ILE A 326 35.69 -12.49 -24.95
N GLU A 327 35.83 -12.02 -26.18
CA GLU A 327 34.70 -11.53 -27.01
C GLU A 327 33.70 -12.66 -27.25
N GLN A 328 34.18 -13.87 -27.58
CA GLN A 328 33.28 -15.02 -27.77
C GLN A 328 32.61 -15.44 -26.46
N ALA A 329 33.33 -15.54 -25.35
CA ALA A 329 32.75 -15.89 -24.06
C ALA A 329 31.70 -14.84 -23.58
N ILE A 330 31.95 -13.55 -23.82
CA ILE A 330 30.96 -12.49 -23.55
C ILE A 330 29.72 -12.69 -24.42
N ALA A 331 29.89 -12.98 -25.72
CA ALA A 331 28.78 -13.20 -26.64
C ALA A 331 27.95 -14.42 -26.24
N ASP A 332 28.58 -15.52 -25.85
CA ASP A 332 27.94 -16.76 -25.42
C ASP A 332 27.17 -16.57 -24.12
N ALA A 333 27.78 -15.90 -23.13
CA ALA A 333 27.11 -15.54 -21.89
C ALA A 333 25.86 -14.68 -22.14
N LYS A 334 25.93 -13.68 -23.03
CA LYS A 334 24.78 -12.82 -23.42
C LYS A 334 23.66 -13.61 -24.10
N ARG A 335 23.99 -14.62 -24.90
CA ARG A 335 22.99 -15.48 -25.56
C ARG A 335 22.14 -16.27 -24.57
N THR A 336 22.63 -16.51 -23.35
CA THR A 336 21.85 -17.18 -22.30
C THR A 336 20.63 -16.36 -21.83
N ARG A 337 20.61 -15.06 -22.08
CA ARG A 337 19.59 -14.11 -21.58
C ARG A 337 19.38 -14.15 -20.08
N GLN A 338 20.37 -14.64 -19.33
CA GLN A 338 20.36 -14.65 -17.86
C GLN A 338 20.75 -13.27 -17.31
N PRO A 339 20.35 -12.92 -16.09
CA PRO A 339 20.85 -11.73 -15.41
C PRO A 339 22.39 -11.73 -15.33
N HIS A 340 22.98 -10.53 -15.27
CA HIS A 340 24.42 -10.30 -15.36
C HIS A 340 25.28 -11.21 -14.47
N ASN A 341 24.98 -11.31 -13.18
CA ASN A 341 25.76 -12.12 -12.24
C ASN A 341 25.66 -13.63 -12.56
N LYS A 342 24.51 -14.09 -13.04
CA LYS A 342 24.30 -15.49 -13.41
C LYS A 342 24.91 -15.81 -14.77
N ALA A 343 24.80 -14.93 -15.76
CA ALA A 343 25.45 -15.06 -17.05
C ALA A 343 26.98 -15.09 -16.92
N ARG A 344 27.56 -14.45 -15.90
CA ARG A 344 28.97 -14.51 -15.58
C ARG A 344 29.47 -15.94 -15.34
N GLU A 345 28.66 -16.83 -14.81
CA GLU A 345 29.05 -18.24 -14.62
C GLU A 345 29.40 -18.92 -15.95
N THR A 346 28.59 -18.66 -16.99
CA THR A 346 28.84 -19.10 -18.36
C THR A 346 30.13 -18.48 -18.90
N PHE A 347 30.28 -17.15 -18.78
CA PHE A 347 31.48 -16.43 -19.19
C PHE A 347 32.76 -17.03 -18.57
N VAL A 348 32.78 -17.25 -17.25
CA VAL A 348 33.94 -17.80 -16.54
C VAL A 348 34.21 -19.24 -16.97
N ARG A 349 33.18 -20.06 -17.10
CA ARG A 349 33.30 -21.45 -17.56
C ARG A 349 33.93 -21.52 -18.96
N ASP A 350 33.47 -20.72 -19.89
CA ASP A 350 33.91 -20.73 -21.28
C ASP A 350 35.32 -20.18 -21.39
N MET A 351 35.70 -19.18 -20.61
CA MET A 351 37.05 -18.66 -20.51
C MET A 351 38.04 -19.70 -19.93
N LEU A 352 37.66 -20.42 -18.86
CA LEU A 352 38.47 -21.49 -18.32
C LEU A 352 38.69 -22.62 -19.33
N SER A 353 37.65 -22.95 -20.09
CA SER A 353 37.73 -23.95 -21.17
C SER A 353 38.64 -23.50 -22.32
N ALA A 354 38.51 -22.21 -22.72
CA ALA A 354 39.39 -21.63 -23.74
C ALA A 354 40.88 -21.68 -23.30
N MET A 355 41.16 -21.29 -22.05
CA MET A 355 42.53 -21.33 -21.50
C MET A 355 43.07 -22.75 -21.40
N ARG A 356 42.27 -23.73 -20.98
CA ARG A 356 42.61 -25.13 -20.98
C ARG A 356 42.94 -25.62 -22.38
N ASN A 357 42.11 -25.32 -23.38
CA ASN A 357 42.34 -25.74 -24.77
C ASN A 357 43.63 -25.14 -25.30
N ARG A 358 43.92 -23.86 -25.01
CA ARG A 358 45.19 -23.23 -25.38
C ARG A 358 46.41 -23.83 -24.66
N TYR A 359 46.25 -24.36 -23.47
CA TYR A 359 47.30 -25.15 -22.80
C TYR A 359 47.56 -26.45 -23.59
N VAL A 360 46.50 -27.22 -23.91
CA VAL A 360 46.57 -28.46 -24.66
C VAL A 360 47.23 -28.25 -26.03
N GLU A 361 46.92 -27.17 -26.77
CA GLU A 361 47.58 -26.81 -28.04
C GLU A 361 49.09 -26.59 -27.92
N ARG A 362 49.64 -26.44 -26.70
CA ARG A 362 51.05 -26.24 -26.44
C ARG A 362 51.80 -27.55 -26.09
N LEU A 363 51.02 -28.61 -25.88
CA LEU A 363 51.56 -29.92 -25.61
C LEU A 363 51.87 -30.64 -26.94
N ASP A 364 52.90 -31.45 -26.94
CA ASP A 364 53.28 -32.38 -28.03
C ASP A 364 52.75 -33.81 -27.77
N TYR A 365 51.96 -33.99 -26.75
CA TYR A 365 51.31 -35.23 -26.35
C TYR A 365 49.85 -34.99 -25.99
N GLU A 366 49.05 -36.07 -25.92
CA GLU A 366 47.64 -36.01 -25.49
C GLU A 366 47.57 -36.13 -23.94
N PRO A 367 47.08 -35.10 -23.22
CA PRO A 367 47.07 -35.09 -21.77
C PRO A 367 46.00 -36.01 -21.19
N GLU A 368 46.33 -36.69 -20.08
CA GLU A 368 45.37 -37.47 -19.32
C GLU A 368 44.31 -36.58 -18.62
N GLN A 369 43.12 -37.15 -18.32
CA GLN A 369 42.04 -36.44 -17.66
C GLN A 369 42.44 -35.90 -16.27
N ALA A 370 43.34 -36.62 -15.55
CA ALA A 370 43.86 -36.17 -14.26
C ALA A 370 44.68 -34.87 -14.40
N GLU A 371 45.53 -34.78 -15.41
CA GLU A 371 46.31 -33.58 -15.72
C GLU A 371 45.38 -32.39 -16.11
N LEU A 372 44.38 -32.64 -16.93
CA LEU A 372 43.40 -31.61 -17.30
C LEU A 372 42.61 -31.08 -16.09
N ASN A 373 42.28 -31.93 -15.13
CA ASN A 373 41.66 -31.56 -13.88
C ASN A 373 42.57 -30.67 -13.01
N ASP A 374 43.86 -31.02 -12.91
CA ASP A 374 44.86 -30.23 -12.21
C ASP A 374 45.06 -28.85 -12.87
N VAL A 375 45.16 -28.80 -14.20
CA VAL A 375 45.20 -27.55 -14.97
C VAL A 375 43.98 -26.67 -14.71
N MET A 376 42.78 -27.26 -14.69
CA MET A 376 41.57 -26.53 -14.38
C MET A 376 41.57 -25.97 -12.93
N GLN A 377 42.14 -26.69 -11.99
CA GLN A 377 42.30 -26.24 -10.62
C GLN A 377 43.29 -25.07 -10.52
N GLN A 378 44.48 -25.21 -11.18
CA GLN A 378 45.47 -24.15 -11.25
C GLN A 378 44.90 -22.87 -11.88
N LEU A 379 44.14 -22.98 -13.00
CA LEU A 379 43.48 -21.86 -13.64
C LEU A 379 42.51 -21.16 -12.68
N ARG A 380 41.68 -21.91 -11.94
CA ARG A 380 40.73 -21.34 -10.96
C ARG A 380 41.42 -20.59 -9.82
N MET A 381 42.63 -21.03 -9.43
CA MET A 381 43.41 -20.42 -8.35
C MET A 381 44.33 -19.30 -8.83
N ASN A 382 44.49 -19.11 -10.12
CA ASN A 382 45.39 -18.10 -10.66
C ASN A 382 44.86 -16.68 -10.47
N ASP A 383 45.61 -15.86 -9.76
CA ASP A 383 45.19 -14.49 -9.40
C ASP A 383 45.08 -13.55 -10.58
N ASP A 384 45.98 -13.63 -11.56
CA ASP A 384 45.99 -12.74 -12.71
C ASP A 384 44.88 -13.07 -13.67
N LEU A 385 44.55 -14.35 -13.84
CA LEU A 385 43.36 -14.78 -14.56
C LEU A 385 42.09 -14.26 -13.88
N ARG A 386 42.00 -14.47 -12.56
CA ARG A 386 40.85 -14.04 -11.78
C ARG A 386 40.64 -12.51 -11.81
N LYS A 387 41.70 -11.71 -11.69
CA LYS A 387 41.67 -10.27 -11.85
C LYS A 387 41.17 -9.85 -13.23
N THR A 388 41.70 -10.49 -14.28
CA THR A 388 41.35 -10.19 -15.67
C THR A 388 39.88 -10.55 -15.96
N LEU A 389 39.41 -11.72 -15.50
CA LEU A 389 37.98 -12.09 -15.60
C LEU A 389 37.08 -11.12 -14.88
N ASN A 390 37.49 -10.61 -13.69
CA ASN A 390 36.74 -9.59 -12.98
C ASN A 390 36.77 -8.23 -13.69
N LEU A 391 37.84 -7.86 -14.36
CA LEU A 391 37.87 -6.64 -15.19
C LEU A 391 37.04 -6.77 -16.45
N ALA A 392 36.90 -7.98 -16.99
CA ALA A 392 36.07 -8.26 -18.17
C ALA A 392 34.58 -8.33 -17.82
N TRP A 393 34.25 -8.93 -16.67
CA TRP A 393 32.87 -9.13 -16.22
C TRP A 393 32.78 -9.07 -14.69
N LEU A 394 32.57 -7.84 -14.16
CA LEU A 394 32.56 -7.60 -12.72
C LEU A 394 31.21 -8.02 -12.11
N PRO A 395 31.17 -8.94 -11.12
CA PRO A 395 29.94 -9.18 -10.35
C PRO A 395 29.63 -7.95 -9.49
N MET A 396 28.36 -7.54 -9.44
CA MET A 396 27.93 -6.30 -8.79
C MET A 396 26.65 -6.53 -7.99
N THR A 397 26.44 -5.65 -6.99
CA THR A 397 25.14 -5.49 -6.32
C THR A 397 24.43 -4.26 -6.86
N GLY A 398 23.09 -4.22 -6.70
CA GLY A 398 22.28 -3.07 -7.12
C GLY A 398 22.68 -1.79 -6.40
N GLU A 399 22.94 -1.90 -5.10
CA GLU A 399 23.36 -0.78 -4.24
C GLU A 399 24.69 -0.18 -4.72
N TRP A 400 25.67 -1.04 -4.99
CA TRP A 400 26.95 -0.59 -5.50
C TRP A 400 26.81 0.12 -6.85
N LEU A 401 25.99 -0.42 -7.75
CA LEU A 401 25.80 0.14 -9.09
C LEU A 401 25.16 1.54 -9.04
N VAL A 402 24.09 1.68 -8.27
CA VAL A 402 23.36 2.95 -8.12
C VAL A 402 24.22 3.98 -7.40
N ASP A 403 24.92 3.59 -6.32
CA ASP A 403 25.88 4.47 -5.63
C ASP A 403 26.96 4.99 -6.57
N GLN A 404 27.60 4.11 -7.35
CA GLN A 404 28.65 4.50 -8.31
C GLN A 404 28.14 5.37 -9.45
N LEU A 405 26.88 5.16 -9.90
CA LEU A 405 26.27 5.94 -10.97
C LEU A 405 26.14 7.41 -10.55
N PHE A 406 25.62 7.66 -9.35
CA PHE A 406 25.38 9.02 -8.85
C PHE A 406 26.63 9.67 -8.19
N ALA A 407 27.61 8.87 -7.76
CA ALA A 407 28.85 9.43 -7.21
C ALA A 407 29.82 9.98 -8.27
N LYS A 408 29.60 9.71 -9.55
CA LYS A 408 30.52 10.07 -10.64
C LYS A 408 29.79 10.75 -11.79
N PRO A 409 29.87 12.08 -11.92
CA PRO A 409 29.24 12.83 -13.01
C PRO A 409 29.57 12.29 -14.41
N GLN A 410 30.79 11.78 -14.59
CA GLN A 410 31.24 11.18 -15.86
C GLN A 410 30.45 9.91 -16.23
N GLN A 411 29.95 9.14 -15.24
CA GLN A 411 29.11 7.98 -15.50
C GLN A 411 27.71 8.40 -15.93
N LEU A 412 27.13 9.42 -15.31
CA LEU A 412 25.86 10.01 -15.73
C LEU A 412 25.93 10.51 -17.18
N ARG A 413 26.96 11.32 -17.53
CA ARG A 413 27.18 11.76 -18.93
C ARG A 413 27.26 10.59 -19.90
N ARG A 414 27.93 9.51 -19.53
CA ARG A 414 28.13 8.33 -20.37
C ARG A 414 26.88 7.48 -20.54
N PHE A 415 26.17 7.22 -19.44
CA PHE A 415 25.09 6.23 -19.42
C PHE A 415 23.70 6.84 -19.60
N ALA A 416 23.56 8.14 -19.31
CA ALA A 416 22.35 8.93 -19.49
C ALA A 416 22.62 10.19 -20.34
N PRO A 417 23.00 10.03 -21.62
CA PRO A 417 23.45 11.14 -22.49
C PRO A 417 22.35 12.16 -22.82
N TRP A 418 21.12 11.94 -22.39
CA TRP A 418 20.01 12.88 -22.55
C TRP A 418 19.89 13.87 -21.36
N LEU A 419 20.70 13.69 -20.32
CA LEU A 419 20.74 14.61 -19.18
C LEU A 419 21.58 15.83 -19.54
N GLU A 420 21.06 17.01 -19.18
CA GLU A 420 21.80 18.27 -19.26
C GLU A 420 22.78 18.38 -18.08
N GLU A 421 23.72 19.31 -18.17
CA GLU A 421 24.72 19.50 -17.10
C GLU A 421 24.08 19.82 -15.74
N ARG A 422 23.03 20.64 -15.74
CA ARG A 422 22.23 20.94 -14.55
C ARG A 422 21.61 19.68 -13.94
N ASP A 423 21.10 18.76 -14.76
CA ASP A 423 20.51 17.50 -14.29
C ASP A 423 21.57 16.62 -13.62
N ILE A 424 22.77 16.58 -14.24
CA ILE A 424 23.91 15.82 -13.72
C ILE A 424 24.38 16.39 -12.38
N GLU A 425 24.48 17.71 -12.25
CA GLU A 425 24.81 18.37 -11.00
C GLU A 425 23.79 18.04 -9.90
N THR A 426 22.50 18.13 -10.23
CA THR A 426 21.39 17.81 -9.31
C THR A 426 21.41 16.35 -8.85
N LEU A 427 21.73 15.42 -9.74
CA LEU A 427 21.76 13.99 -9.42
C LEU A 427 23.06 13.53 -8.75
N THR A 428 24.13 14.34 -8.83
CA THR A 428 25.43 13.96 -8.29
C THR A 428 25.44 14.09 -6.77
N ARG A 429 25.89 13.02 -6.09
CA ARG A 429 26.01 12.99 -4.63
C ARG A 429 27.28 12.28 -4.18
N PRO A 430 27.80 12.52 -2.97
CA PRO A 430 28.95 11.80 -2.43
C PRO A 430 28.73 10.29 -2.41
N LYS A 431 29.80 9.53 -2.63
CA LYS A 431 29.78 8.07 -2.52
C LYS A 431 29.41 7.64 -1.09
N GLY A 432 28.50 6.66 -0.97
CA GLY A 432 28.03 6.16 0.31
C GLY A 432 26.97 7.04 0.96
N SER A 433 26.38 8.01 0.24
CA SER A 433 25.21 8.76 0.71
C SER A 433 24.03 7.79 0.99
N PRO A 434 23.20 8.09 1.99
CA PRO A 434 22.00 7.31 2.25
C PRO A 434 21.11 7.19 1.01
N PHE A 435 20.46 6.06 0.81
CA PHE A 435 19.50 5.91 -0.27
C PHE A 435 18.24 6.73 0.01
N THR A 436 17.73 7.33 -1.05
CA THR A 436 16.48 8.08 -1.04
C THR A 436 15.32 7.20 -1.48
N VAL A 437 14.09 7.62 -1.16
CA VAL A 437 12.88 6.92 -1.63
C VAL A 437 12.87 6.77 -3.16
N SER A 438 13.32 7.81 -3.89
CA SER A 438 13.39 7.77 -5.36
C SER A 438 14.50 6.86 -5.92
N ASP A 439 15.44 6.41 -5.10
CA ASP A 439 16.43 5.42 -5.51
C ASP A 439 15.85 3.99 -5.56
N VAL A 440 14.80 3.71 -4.80
CA VAL A 440 14.27 2.34 -4.65
C VAL A 440 13.86 1.71 -5.98
N PRO A 441 13.11 2.39 -6.87
CA PRO A 441 12.79 1.84 -8.19
C PRO A 441 14.02 1.63 -9.08
N LEU A 442 15.08 2.44 -8.90
CA LEU A 442 16.35 2.28 -9.62
C LEU A 442 17.15 1.10 -9.09
N LEU A 443 17.14 0.90 -7.77
CA LEU A 443 17.71 -0.29 -7.13
C LEU A 443 17.02 -1.56 -7.59
N ASP A 444 15.69 -1.57 -7.65
CA ASP A 444 14.92 -2.70 -8.16
C ASP A 444 15.25 -3.01 -9.63
N GLU A 445 15.37 -1.99 -10.47
CA GLU A 445 15.81 -2.15 -11.86
C GLU A 445 17.24 -2.72 -11.96
N ALA A 446 18.15 -2.22 -11.13
CA ALA A 446 19.52 -2.71 -11.09
C ALA A 446 19.57 -4.17 -10.63
N MET A 447 18.85 -4.53 -9.57
CA MET A 447 18.80 -5.91 -9.05
C MET A 447 18.17 -6.87 -10.05
N GLU A 448 17.16 -6.44 -10.81
CA GLU A 448 16.54 -7.24 -11.87
C GLU A 448 17.56 -7.59 -12.97
N LEU A 449 18.32 -6.59 -13.43
CA LEU A 449 19.33 -6.79 -14.48
C LEU A 449 20.57 -7.57 -14.00
N LEU A 450 20.94 -7.40 -12.74
CA LEU A 450 22.10 -8.06 -12.15
C LEU A 450 21.80 -9.49 -11.70
N GLY A 451 20.58 -9.76 -11.24
CA GLY A 451 20.24 -11.00 -10.55
C GLY A 451 20.83 -11.06 -9.14
N PRO A 452 20.65 -12.19 -8.43
CA PRO A 452 21.07 -12.32 -7.04
C PRO A 452 22.59 -12.18 -6.88
N ASP A 453 23.01 -11.62 -5.73
CA ASP A 453 24.44 -11.55 -5.37
C ASP A 453 25.02 -12.96 -5.21
N PRO A 454 26.07 -13.33 -5.96
CA PRO A 454 26.68 -14.66 -5.85
C PRO A 454 27.16 -15.00 -4.43
N LYS A 455 27.58 -13.99 -3.65
CA LYS A 455 27.99 -14.19 -2.25
C LYS A 455 26.82 -14.49 -1.33
N ALA A 456 25.69 -13.80 -1.55
CA ALA A 456 24.47 -14.06 -0.81
C ALA A 456 23.91 -15.45 -1.13
N VAL A 457 23.89 -15.84 -2.42
CA VAL A 457 23.50 -17.18 -2.86
C VAL A 457 24.41 -18.27 -2.26
N ALA A 458 25.72 -18.07 -2.26
CA ALA A 458 26.65 -19.03 -1.66
C ALA A 458 26.44 -19.16 -0.15
N ARG A 459 26.18 -18.05 0.54
CA ARG A 459 25.87 -18.05 1.99
C ARG A 459 24.57 -18.78 2.29
N GLN A 460 23.53 -18.53 1.49
CA GLN A 460 22.24 -19.20 1.64
C GLN A 460 22.36 -20.70 1.41
N LYS A 461 23.03 -21.12 0.33
CA LYS A 461 23.32 -22.55 0.07
C LYS A 461 24.05 -23.23 1.21
N ALA A 462 25.03 -22.53 1.83
CA ALA A 462 25.75 -23.06 2.98
C ALA A 462 24.85 -23.23 4.22
N LEU A 463 23.95 -22.30 4.45
CA LEU A 463 22.94 -22.37 5.52
C LEU A 463 21.92 -23.49 5.27
N ASP A 464 21.45 -23.63 4.03
CA ASP A 464 20.50 -24.67 3.64
C ASP A 464 21.13 -26.05 3.75
N ALA A 465 22.42 -26.21 3.32
CA ALA A 465 23.15 -27.43 3.50
C ALA A 465 23.32 -27.81 4.98
N LYS A 466 23.66 -26.84 5.82
CA LYS A 466 23.73 -27.04 7.27
C LYS A 466 22.41 -27.47 7.89
N ARG A 467 21.29 -26.82 7.47
CA ARG A 467 19.95 -27.23 7.91
C ARG A 467 19.60 -28.64 7.46
N ALA A 468 19.93 -28.99 6.20
CA ALA A 468 19.69 -30.33 5.68
C ALA A 468 20.50 -31.41 6.45
N GLU A 469 21.73 -31.08 6.84
CA GLU A 469 22.55 -31.96 7.70
C GLU A 469 21.92 -32.11 9.09
N GLU A 470 21.45 -31.01 9.69
CA GLU A 470 20.78 -31.03 10.99
C GLU A 470 19.45 -31.82 10.94
N GLU A 471 18.66 -31.67 9.86
CA GLU A 471 17.45 -32.45 9.63
C GLU A 471 17.71 -33.92 9.40
N GLN A 472 18.77 -34.25 8.63
CA GLN A 472 19.17 -35.65 8.41
C GLN A 472 19.66 -36.28 9.72
N PHE A 473 20.50 -35.59 10.48
CA PHE A 473 20.94 -36.02 11.81
C PHE A 473 19.74 -36.25 12.76
N ALA A 474 18.76 -35.38 12.74
CA ALA A 474 17.53 -35.54 13.53
C ALA A 474 16.70 -36.76 13.08
N LYS A 475 16.59 -37.00 11.76
CA LYS A 475 15.93 -38.21 11.20
C LYS A 475 16.66 -39.50 11.58
N ASP A 476 17.98 -39.51 11.46
CA ASP A 476 18.80 -40.67 11.80
C ASP A 476 18.77 -40.99 13.30
N THR A 477 18.74 -39.94 14.15
CA THR A 477 18.58 -40.07 15.60
C THR A 477 17.20 -40.62 15.98
N LEU A 478 16.13 -40.17 15.32
CA LEU A 478 14.78 -40.68 15.53
C LEU A 478 14.61 -42.13 15.03
N ALA A 479 15.25 -42.49 13.92
CA ALA A 479 15.27 -43.84 13.40
C ALA A 479 16.00 -44.83 14.35
N GLN A 480 17.12 -44.38 14.96
CA GLN A 480 17.86 -45.17 15.97
C GLN A 480 17.09 -45.31 17.29
N ALA A 481 16.27 -44.29 17.65
CA ALA A 481 15.46 -44.33 18.86
C ALA A 481 14.20 -45.19 18.75
N GLY A 482 13.92 -45.82 17.61
CA GLY A 482 12.80 -46.76 17.42
C GLY A 482 11.39 -46.11 17.49
N ILE A 483 11.33 -44.80 17.39
CA ILE A 483 10.08 -44.02 17.44
C ILE A 483 9.67 -43.63 16.04
N GLY A 484 8.86 -44.43 15.34
CA GLY A 484 8.31 -43.97 14.07
C GLY A 484 7.84 -45.05 13.10
N SER A 485 6.76 -45.74 13.42
CA SER A 485 5.92 -46.37 12.40
C SER A 485 4.46 -46.19 12.72
N GLY A 486 3.89 -45.08 12.33
CA GLY A 486 2.47 -44.85 12.52
C GLY A 486 1.95 -43.57 11.85
N ILE A 487 1.50 -43.72 10.61
CA ILE A 487 0.36 -42.98 10.07
C ILE A 487 0.48 -41.47 9.98
N VAL A 488 1.38 -40.95 9.18
CA VAL A 488 1.17 -39.70 8.44
C VAL A 488 1.96 -39.77 7.15
N THR A 489 1.28 -39.77 6.00
CA THR A 489 1.94 -39.66 4.70
C THR A 489 2.33 -38.19 4.46
N SER A 490 3.49 -37.98 3.84
CA SER A 490 3.97 -36.65 3.42
C SER A 490 2.95 -35.84 2.61
N GLN A 491 2.00 -36.52 1.98
CA GLN A 491 0.90 -35.91 1.22
C GLN A 491 -0.17 -35.29 2.11
N MET A 492 -0.49 -35.88 3.26
CA MET A 492 -1.42 -35.30 4.25
C MET A 492 -0.84 -34.03 4.93
N LEU A 493 0.49 -33.99 5.06
CA LEU A 493 1.19 -32.81 5.59
C LEU A 493 1.09 -31.61 4.62
N VAL A 494 1.23 -31.86 3.32
CA VAL A 494 1.17 -30.83 2.27
C VAL A 494 -0.24 -30.26 2.13
N ASP A 495 -1.28 -31.09 2.26
CA ASP A 495 -2.67 -30.64 2.12
C ASP A 495 -3.19 -29.87 3.33
N ASN A 496 -2.65 -30.14 4.55
CA ASN A 496 -2.97 -29.36 5.75
C ASN A 496 -2.19 -28.02 5.84
N ILE A 497 -0.98 -27.98 5.31
CA ILE A 497 -0.17 -26.74 5.21
C ILE A 497 -0.87 -25.70 4.31
N ASN A 498 -1.60 -26.12 3.31
CA ASN A 498 -2.32 -25.23 2.37
C ASN A 498 -3.48 -24.42 3.01
N GLY A 499 -3.97 -24.79 4.19
CA GLY A 499 -5.00 -24.03 4.92
C GLY A 499 -4.49 -22.94 5.86
N MET A 500 -3.18 -22.94 6.15
CA MET A 500 -2.53 -22.08 7.14
C MET A 500 -1.83 -20.85 6.53
N ASP A 501 -1.94 -20.65 5.22
CA ASP A 501 -0.94 -19.92 4.46
C ASP A 501 -1.17 -18.40 4.29
N ALA A 502 -2.23 -17.78 4.79
CA ALA A 502 -2.44 -16.35 4.50
C ALA A 502 -1.46 -15.42 5.24
N GLU A 503 -1.24 -15.63 6.55
CA GLU A 503 -0.29 -14.81 7.31
C GLU A 503 1.16 -15.21 7.02
N LEU A 504 1.44 -16.50 6.92
CA LEU A 504 2.73 -17.01 6.43
C LEU A 504 3.04 -16.55 5.01
N THR A 505 2.03 -16.45 4.12
CA THR A 505 2.17 -15.93 2.76
C THR A 505 2.52 -14.45 2.78
N ALA A 506 1.86 -13.63 3.61
CA ALA A 506 2.17 -12.22 3.74
C ALA A 506 3.58 -11.98 4.28
N GLN A 507 4.04 -12.76 5.28
CA GLN A 507 5.40 -12.67 5.83
C GLN A 507 6.44 -13.10 4.81
N ARG A 508 6.22 -14.19 4.07
CA ARG A 508 7.11 -14.65 2.98
C ARG A 508 7.19 -13.63 1.87
N ALA A 509 6.03 -13.11 1.44
CA ALA A 509 5.95 -12.08 0.41
C ALA A 509 6.69 -10.79 0.81
N ALA A 510 6.60 -10.41 2.08
CA ALA A 510 7.29 -9.24 2.62
C ALA A 510 8.81 -9.43 2.70
N ALA A 511 9.30 -10.67 2.81
CA ALA A 511 10.72 -11.02 2.91
C ALA A 511 11.37 -11.34 1.55
N ASP A 512 10.57 -11.54 0.50
CA ASP A 512 11.07 -11.94 -0.82
C ASP A 512 10.87 -10.83 -1.86
N ARG A 513 11.98 -10.29 -2.37
CA ARG A 513 11.97 -9.28 -3.45
C ARG A 513 11.32 -9.79 -4.73
N GLU A 514 11.46 -11.06 -5.05
CA GLU A 514 10.98 -11.66 -6.30
C GLU A 514 9.53 -12.13 -6.19
N TRP A 515 8.90 -11.96 -5.02
CA TRP A 515 7.52 -12.33 -4.83
C TRP A 515 6.57 -11.62 -5.78
N THR A 516 5.66 -12.36 -6.38
CA THR A 516 4.62 -11.83 -7.26
C THR A 516 3.25 -11.92 -6.62
N TYR A 517 2.58 -10.79 -6.55
CA TYR A 517 1.25 -10.68 -5.96
C TYR A 517 0.15 -11.00 -6.98
N GLY A 518 -0.96 -11.54 -6.51
CA GLY A 518 -2.14 -11.80 -7.34
C GLY A 518 -2.93 -10.54 -7.66
N HIS A 519 -2.87 -9.55 -6.78
CA HIS A 519 -3.50 -8.24 -6.95
C HIS A 519 -2.71 -7.15 -6.23
N ILE A 520 -2.64 -5.96 -6.81
CA ILE A 520 -2.02 -4.78 -6.18
C ILE A 520 -3.03 -3.64 -6.10
N VAL A 521 -3.19 -3.11 -4.90
CA VAL A 521 -3.92 -1.87 -4.64
C VAL A 521 -2.92 -0.73 -4.50
N VAL A 522 -3.13 0.37 -5.21
CA VAL A 522 -2.26 1.56 -5.13
C VAL A 522 -3.12 2.75 -4.76
N ASP A 523 -2.87 3.32 -3.59
CA ASP A 523 -3.52 4.57 -3.17
C ASP A 523 -2.61 5.78 -3.40
N GLU A 524 -3.20 6.95 -3.56
CA GLU A 524 -2.54 8.20 -3.98
C GLU A 524 -1.65 8.00 -5.21
N ALA A 525 -2.14 7.18 -6.15
CA ALA A 525 -1.39 6.68 -7.29
C ALA A 525 -0.89 7.79 -8.25
N GLN A 526 -1.49 8.99 -8.19
CA GLN A 526 -1.04 10.16 -8.95
C GLN A 526 0.36 10.64 -8.53
N GLU A 527 0.82 10.29 -7.33
CA GLU A 527 2.17 10.66 -6.86
C GLU A 527 3.27 9.78 -7.47
N LEU A 528 2.92 8.59 -7.99
CA LEU A 528 3.89 7.64 -8.49
C LEU A 528 4.49 8.05 -9.82
N THR A 529 5.80 7.80 -9.95
CA THR A 529 6.59 8.03 -11.16
C THR A 529 6.54 6.83 -12.12
N ALA A 530 7.04 7.01 -13.33
CA ALA A 530 7.13 5.93 -14.31
C ALA A 530 8.04 4.77 -13.87
N MET A 531 9.07 5.05 -13.04
CA MET A 531 9.94 4.00 -12.50
C MET A 531 9.25 3.23 -11.36
N ASP A 532 8.43 3.89 -10.52
CA ASP A 532 7.63 3.21 -9.50
C ASP A 532 6.66 2.22 -10.15
N TRP A 533 5.93 2.66 -11.18
CA TRP A 533 5.03 1.79 -11.95
C TRP A 533 5.76 0.60 -12.58
N ARG A 534 6.97 0.82 -13.10
CA ARG A 534 7.78 -0.25 -13.66
C ARG A 534 8.12 -1.32 -12.62
N MET A 535 8.45 -0.92 -11.40
CA MET A 535 8.69 -1.82 -10.27
C MET A 535 7.43 -2.59 -9.86
N LEU A 536 6.28 -1.91 -9.75
CA LEU A 536 5.01 -2.53 -9.35
C LEU A 536 4.49 -3.55 -10.38
N ILE A 537 4.63 -3.26 -11.66
CA ILE A 537 4.21 -4.19 -12.74
C ILE A 537 5.01 -5.49 -12.71
N ARG A 538 6.30 -5.45 -12.36
CA ARG A 538 7.09 -6.69 -12.16
C ARG A 538 6.53 -7.55 -11.03
N ARG A 539 6.00 -6.93 -9.98
CA ARG A 539 5.42 -7.63 -8.83
C ARG A 539 4.01 -8.16 -9.05
N CYS A 540 3.35 -7.78 -10.15
CA CYS A 540 2.03 -8.29 -10.54
C CYS A 540 1.97 -8.61 -12.03
N PRO A 541 2.56 -9.73 -12.48
CA PRO A 541 2.58 -10.12 -13.89
C PRO A 541 1.18 -10.31 -14.49
N SER A 542 0.18 -10.67 -13.68
CA SER A 542 -1.23 -10.74 -14.08
C SER A 542 -1.83 -9.39 -14.44
N ARG A 543 -1.16 -8.28 -14.08
CA ARG A 543 -1.64 -6.90 -14.26
C ARG A 543 -3.00 -6.62 -13.62
N SER A 544 -3.30 -7.31 -12.55
CA SER A 544 -4.49 -7.11 -11.74
C SER A 544 -4.23 -5.97 -10.74
N PHE A 545 -4.83 -4.80 -10.99
CA PHE A 545 -4.59 -3.60 -10.19
C PHE A 545 -5.88 -2.89 -9.81
N THR A 546 -5.90 -2.34 -8.60
CA THR A 546 -6.83 -1.29 -8.18
C THR A 546 -6.02 -0.03 -7.93
N ILE A 547 -6.24 1.00 -8.74
CA ILE A 547 -5.43 2.22 -8.78
C ILE A 547 -6.35 3.37 -8.42
N VAL A 548 -6.16 3.96 -7.24
CA VAL A 548 -7.01 5.07 -6.81
C VAL A 548 -6.20 6.33 -6.61
N GLY A 549 -6.76 7.47 -6.97
CA GLY A 549 -6.10 8.76 -6.83
C GLY A 549 -6.89 9.92 -7.41
N ASP A 550 -6.26 11.09 -7.37
CA ASP A 550 -6.79 12.33 -7.91
C ASP A 550 -5.68 13.10 -8.61
N VAL A 551 -5.75 13.20 -9.94
CA VAL A 551 -4.71 13.92 -10.72
C VAL A 551 -4.62 15.41 -10.38
N ALA A 552 -5.68 16.01 -9.81
CA ALA A 552 -5.64 17.39 -9.32
C ALA A 552 -4.79 17.56 -8.06
N GLN A 553 -4.62 16.50 -7.28
CA GLN A 553 -3.83 16.48 -6.04
C GLN A 553 -2.36 16.09 -6.26
N THR A 554 -1.88 16.03 -7.52
CA THR A 554 -0.51 15.62 -7.83
C THR A 554 0.50 16.70 -7.43
N SER A 555 1.28 16.45 -6.39
CA SER A 555 2.36 17.33 -5.92
C SER A 555 3.73 16.90 -6.42
N ALA A 556 3.94 15.62 -6.69
CA ALA A 556 5.19 15.14 -7.25
C ALA A 556 5.42 15.71 -8.66
N LEU A 557 6.60 16.30 -8.91
CA LEU A 557 6.97 16.83 -10.23
C LEU A 557 6.99 15.74 -11.30
N GLY A 558 7.30 14.50 -10.94
CA GLY A 558 7.30 13.30 -11.80
C GLY A 558 6.00 12.50 -11.75
N GLY A 559 5.01 12.94 -10.99
CA GLY A 559 3.73 12.26 -10.81
C GLY A 559 2.81 12.35 -12.02
N THR A 560 1.68 11.65 -11.92
CA THR A 560 0.70 11.51 -12.98
C THR A 560 -0.31 12.65 -12.97
N ARG A 561 -0.43 13.38 -14.07
CA ARG A 561 -1.46 14.43 -14.30
C ARG A 561 -2.52 14.00 -15.31
N SER A 562 -2.42 12.79 -15.85
CA SER A 562 -3.39 12.19 -16.78
C SER A 562 -3.30 10.67 -16.71
N TRP A 563 -4.37 10.04 -16.26
CA TRP A 563 -4.45 8.59 -16.16
C TRP A 563 -4.18 7.88 -17.48
N ARG A 564 -4.81 8.28 -18.56
CA ARG A 564 -4.60 7.67 -19.88
C ARG A 564 -3.13 7.72 -20.30
N ARG A 565 -2.50 8.88 -20.17
CA ARG A 565 -1.10 9.07 -20.55
C ARG A 565 -0.14 8.15 -19.80
N MET A 566 -0.44 7.85 -18.52
CA MET A 566 0.38 6.98 -17.69
C MET A 566 0.00 5.50 -17.87
N MET A 567 -1.29 5.17 -17.88
CA MET A 567 -1.77 3.79 -17.80
C MET A 567 -1.81 3.07 -19.16
N ASP A 568 -2.18 3.74 -20.24
CA ASP A 568 -2.29 3.10 -21.56
C ASP A 568 -0.98 2.42 -22.02
N PRO A 569 0.21 3.03 -21.84
CA PRO A 569 1.48 2.36 -22.16
C PRO A 569 1.80 1.16 -21.27
N LEU A 570 1.22 1.08 -20.07
CA LEU A 570 1.50 0.04 -19.07
C LEU A 570 0.55 -1.14 -19.19
N PHE A 571 -0.72 -0.89 -19.36
CA PHE A 571 -1.79 -1.90 -19.32
C PHE A 571 -2.43 -2.16 -20.68
N GLY A 572 -2.35 -1.19 -21.62
CA GLY A 572 -3.11 -1.17 -22.86
C GLY A 572 -4.53 -0.64 -22.66
N GLU A 573 -5.06 0.10 -23.62
CA GLU A 573 -6.36 0.78 -23.54
C GLU A 573 -7.54 -0.14 -23.18
N ARG A 574 -7.52 -1.41 -23.61
CA ARG A 574 -8.62 -2.36 -23.37
C ARG A 574 -8.59 -3.03 -22.00
N ASN A 575 -7.44 -3.01 -21.33
CA ASN A 575 -7.25 -3.70 -20.03
C ASN A 575 -7.20 -2.72 -18.86
N CYS A 576 -7.48 -1.45 -19.11
CA CYS A 576 -7.51 -0.38 -18.11
C CYS A 576 -8.88 0.28 -18.12
N GLN A 577 -9.65 0.08 -17.06
CA GLN A 577 -10.98 0.69 -16.88
C GLN A 577 -10.84 1.94 -16.01
N LEU A 578 -11.18 3.10 -16.55
CA LEU A 578 -11.24 4.36 -15.80
C LEU A 578 -12.66 4.58 -15.30
N ASN A 579 -12.80 4.76 -13.98
CA ASN A 579 -14.05 5.09 -13.31
C ASN A 579 -13.88 6.41 -12.57
N GLU A 580 -14.96 7.18 -12.45
CA GLU A 580 -14.98 8.44 -11.71
C GLU A 580 -15.99 8.35 -10.57
N LEU A 581 -15.60 8.85 -9.38
CA LEU A 581 -16.47 9.05 -8.24
C LEU A 581 -16.96 10.51 -8.22
N THR A 582 -18.26 10.69 -8.19
CA THR A 582 -18.90 12.01 -8.40
C THR A 582 -19.48 12.64 -7.14
N ILE A 583 -19.56 11.91 -6.01
CA ILE A 583 -20.18 12.39 -4.77
C ILE A 583 -19.13 12.59 -3.69
N ASN A 584 -19.09 13.81 -3.13
CA ASN A 584 -18.21 14.15 -2.01
C ASN A 584 -19.01 14.10 -0.69
N TYR A 585 -18.62 13.15 0.15
CA TYR A 585 -19.23 12.88 1.45
C TYR A 585 -18.51 13.57 2.62
N ARG A 586 -17.30 14.08 2.40
CA ARG A 586 -16.43 14.62 3.45
C ARG A 586 -16.63 16.09 3.69
N ASN A 587 -16.44 16.88 2.65
CA ASN A 587 -16.33 18.32 2.78
C ASN A 587 -17.69 19.00 2.78
N PRO A 588 -17.86 20.08 3.55
CA PRO A 588 -19.00 20.98 3.42
C PRO A 588 -19.10 21.57 2.00
N LYS A 589 -20.32 21.87 1.55
CA LYS A 589 -20.58 22.43 0.21
C LYS A 589 -19.76 23.69 -0.08
N GLU A 590 -19.70 24.62 0.89
CA GLU A 590 -18.93 25.87 0.73
C GLU A 590 -17.44 25.63 0.58
N VAL A 591 -16.87 24.70 1.37
CA VAL A 591 -15.44 24.31 1.29
C VAL A 591 -15.15 23.64 -0.05
N SER A 592 -16.01 22.72 -0.48
CA SER A 592 -15.86 22.02 -1.76
C SER A 592 -15.94 22.99 -2.93
N GLN A 593 -16.88 23.93 -2.91
CA GLN A 593 -17.03 24.95 -3.95
C GLN A 593 -15.82 25.87 -4.03
N LEU A 594 -15.37 26.41 -2.87
CA LEU A 594 -14.18 27.27 -2.82
C LEU A 594 -12.94 26.56 -3.38
N ALA A 595 -12.71 25.31 -2.98
CA ALA A 595 -11.56 24.55 -3.46
C ALA A 595 -11.65 24.25 -4.96
N SER A 596 -12.85 23.95 -5.47
CA SER A 596 -13.08 23.70 -6.90
C SER A 596 -12.90 24.95 -7.75
N ASP A 597 -13.40 26.10 -7.29
CA ASP A 597 -13.23 27.40 -7.96
C ASP A 597 -11.74 27.77 -8.04
N PHE A 598 -11.02 27.61 -6.93
CA PHE A 598 -9.57 27.81 -6.88
C PHE A 598 -8.83 26.87 -7.86
N ALA A 599 -9.06 25.57 -7.78
CA ALA A 599 -8.41 24.59 -8.63
C ALA A 599 -8.66 24.87 -10.13
N SER A 600 -9.89 25.24 -10.47
CA SER A 600 -10.27 25.61 -11.85
C SER A 600 -9.55 26.87 -12.32
N SER A 601 -9.43 27.90 -11.44
CA SER A 601 -8.74 29.17 -11.76
C SER A 601 -7.22 28.94 -12.00
N GLU A 602 -6.63 27.95 -11.34
CA GLU A 602 -5.23 27.56 -11.50
C GLU A 602 -5.01 26.50 -12.61
N GLY A 603 -6.07 26.12 -13.33
CA GLY A 603 -5.99 25.20 -14.47
C GLY A 603 -5.75 23.74 -14.10
N LEU A 604 -6.08 23.33 -12.87
CA LEU A 604 -6.05 21.93 -12.48
C LEU A 604 -7.20 21.17 -13.14
N TYR A 605 -6.94 19.94 -13.56
CA TYR A 605 -8.01 19.05 -14.02
C TYR A 605 -8.72 18.44 -12.80
N ILE A 606 -9.92 18.91 -12.52
CA ILE A 606 -10.75 18.41 -11.43
C ILE A 606 -11.96 17.63 -11.96
N SER A 607 -12.32 16.55 -11.27
CA SER A 607 -13.60 15.88 -11.49
C SER A 607 -14.73 16.71 -10.91
N THR A 608 -15.86 16.77 -11.62
CA THR A 608 -17.07 17.43 -11.09
C THR A 608 -17.63 16.60 -9.94
N VAL A 609 -17.57 17.11 -8.72
CA VAL A 609 -18.07 16.42 -7.53
C VAL A 609 -19.20 17.22 -6.86
N ASN A 610 -20.26 16.51 -6.48
CA ASN A 610 -21.36 17.05 -5.72
C ASN A 610 -21.15 16.82 -4.23
N ALA A 611 -20.93 17.88 -3.46
CA ALA A 611 -20.86 17.77 -2.00
C ALA A 611 -22.27 17.68 -1.41
N VAL A 612 -22.51 16.65 -0.58
CA VAL A 612 -23.84 16.42 0.03
C VAL A 612 -24.01 17.10 1.39
N ARG A 613 -22.91 17.47 2.07
CA ARG A 613 -22.94 18.03 3.42
C ARG A 613 -23.20 19.54 3.41
N GLY A 614 -24.27 19.99 4.08
CA GLY A 614 -24.53 21.40 4.39
C GLY A 614 -24.05 21.70 5.82
N VAL A 615 -22.94 22.42 5.97
CA VAL A 615 -22.45 22.92 7.26
C VAL A 615 -22.42 24.45 7.17
N PRO A 616 -23.25 25.17 7.96
CA PRO A 616 -23.30 26.64 7.94
C PRO A 616 -21.91 27.21 8.35
N ASP A 617 -21.55 28.34 7.75
CA ASP A 617 -20.34 29.09 8.06
C ASP A 617 -19.05 28.19 8.03
N SER A 618 -19.00 27.22 7.13
CA SER A 618 -17.88 26.27 7.05
C SER A 618 -16.58 26.90 6.55
N VAL A 619 -16.63 28.10 5.96
CA VAL A 619 -15.45 28.86 5.50
C VAL A 619 -15.36 30.19 6.23
N LYS A 620 -14.20 30.44 6.86
CA LYS A 620 -13.88 31.74 7.51
C LYS A 620 -12.58 32.29 6.92
N ARG A 621 -12.55 33.58 6.60
CA ARG A 621 -11.35 34.27 6.14
C ARG A 621 -10.95 35.35 7.14
N LEU A 622 -9.65 35.40 7.49
CA LEU A 622 -9.09 36.40 8.38
C LEU A 622 -7.89 37.06 7.71
N THR A 623 -7.99 38.36 7.43
CA THR A 623 -6.89 39.14 6.85
C THR A 623 -6.31 40.06 7.90
N LEU A 624 -5.03 39.87 8.22
CA LEU A 624 -4.25 40.66 9.18
C LEU A 624 -3.59 41.86 8.49
N ARG A 625 -3.18 42.84 9.30
CA ARG A 625 -2.53 44.05 8.77
C ARG A 625 -1.07 43.81 8.35
N ASP A 626 -0.35 43.02 9.14
CA ASP A 626 1.07 42.71 8.92
C ASP A 626 1.45 41.32 9.51
N ASP A 627 2.63 40.83 9.14
CA ASP A 627 3.14 39.52 9.50
C ASP A 627 3.44 39.34 10.99
N SER A 628 3.68 40.43 11.74
CA SER A 628 3.99 40.37 13.17
C SER A 628 2.83 39.84 14.01
N LEU A 629 1.61 39.93 13.47
CA LEU A 629 0.37 39.51 14.13
C LEU A 629 0.03 38.04 13.87
N ILE A 630 0.73 37.35 12.94
CA ILE A 630 0.36 36.00 12.50
C ILE A 630 0.44 35.01 13.67
N GLY A 631 1.56 35.00 14.40
CA GLY A 631 1.78 34.05 15.49
C GLY A 631 0.67 34.09 16.55
N ASP A 632 0.31 35.30 16.98
CA ASP A 632 -0.72 35.50 17.99
C ASP A 632 -2.11 35.17 17.45
N ALA A 633 -2.41 35.59 16.23
CA ALA A 633 -3.71 35.29 15.60
C ALA A 633 -3.91 33.78 15.38
N VAL A 634 -2.86 33.08 14.89
CA VAL A 634 -2.90 31.62 14.74
C VAL A 634 -3.12 30.92 16.07
N ALA A 635 -2.38 31.33 17.13
CA ALA A 635 -2.50 30.74 18.45
C ALA A 635 -3.91 30.95 19.04
N GLN A 636 -4.45 32.18 18.94
CA GLN A 636 -5.78 32.52 19.43
C GLN A 636 -6.87 31.75 18.69
N GLN A 637 -6.82 31.71 17.35
CA GLN A 637 -7.79 30.98 16.54
C GLN A 637 -7.69 29.46 16.76
N THR A 638 -6.50 28.93 17.06
CA THR A 638 -6.34 27.52 17.41
C THR A 638 -7.07 27.17 18.70
N VAL A 639 -7.00 28.01 19.74
CA VAL A 639 -7.77 27.81 20.98
C VAL A 639 -9.27 27.77 20.71
N GLU A 640 -9.78 28.68 19.86
CA GLU A 640 -11.19 28.67 19.46
C GLU A 640 -11.58 27.38 18.75
N LEU A 641 -10.75 26.89 17.82
CA LEU A 641 -11.00 25.64 17.09
C LEU A 641 -10.92 24.41 18.02
N VAL A 642 -9.96 24.38 18.94
CA VAL A 642 -9.85 23.28 19.91
C VAL A 642 -11.08 23.22 20.79
N ARG A 643 -11.54 24.34 21.36
CA ARG A 643 -12.76 24.40 22.17
C ARG A 643 -14.02 23.98 21.41
N ALA A 644 -14.08 24.24 20.09
CA ALA A 644 -15.22 23.91 19.26
C ALA A 644 -15.25 22.46 18.79
N TYR A 645 -14.10 21.89 18.47
CA TYR A 645 -14.02 20.62 17.72
C TYR A 645 -13.37 19.48 18.50
N VAL A 646 -12.46 19.76 19.44
CA VAL A 646 -11.76 18.74 20.23
C VAL A 646 -12.55 18.39 21.47
N SER A 647 -12.77 17.12 21.74
CA SER A 647 -13.54 16.63 22.90
C SER A 647 -12.65 15.95 23.93
N SER A 648 -13.13 15.90 25.18
CA SER A 648 -12.42 15.26 26.30
C SER A 648 -12.29 13.73 26.18
N ASP A 649 -13.08 13.11 25.31
CA ASP A 649 -13.03 11.68 25.00
C ASP A 649 -11.94 11.28 23.98
N GLY A 650 -11.12 12.24 23.54
CA GLY A 650 -10.06 12.00 22.56
C GLY A 650 -10.51 12.11 21.11
N THR A 651 -11.78 12.52 20.87
CA THR A 651 -12.28 12.78 19.51
C THR A 651 -12.09 14.24 19.08
N GLY A 652 -12.04 14.46 17.77
CA GLY A 652 -11.85 15.76 17.16
C GLY A 652 -10.39 16.10 16.89
N ARG A 653 -10.12 16.65 15.68
CA ARG A 653 -8.77 16.98 15.21
C ARG A 653 -8.73 18.34 14.52
N VAL A 654 -7.67 19.10 14.81
CA VAL A 654 -7.42 20.42 14.23
C VAL A 654 -6.03 20.43 13.57
N ALA A 655 -5.94 20.90 12.32
CA ALA A 655 -4.66 21.11 11.63
C ALA A 655 -4.42 22.58 11.35
N ILE A 656 -3.18 23.02 11.58
CA ILE A 656 -2.63 24.31 11.18
C ILE A 656 -1.61 24.05 10.09
N ILE A 657 -1.96 24.40 8.84
CA ILE A 657 -1.13 24.21 7.66
C ILE A 657 -0.43 25.52 7.31
N ALA A 658 0.87 25.54 7.32
CA ALA A 658 1.68 26.75 7.13
C ALA A 658 2.93 26.48 6.27
N PRO A 659 3.59 27.53 5.73
CA PRO A 659 4.91 27.43 5.10
C PRO A 659 5.94 26.76 6.02
N ASP A 660 6.88 25.99 5.45
CA ASP A 660 7.84 25.17 6.22
C ASP A 660 8.70 25.97 7.20
N ASP A 661 9.09 27.19 6.82
CA ASP A 661 9.88 28.09 7.65
C ASP A 661 9.11 28.63 8.88
N MET A 662 7.79 28.60 8.84
CA MET A 662 6.91 29.05 9.92
C MET A 662 6.50 27.92 10.88
N LEU A 663 6.69 26.64 10.54
CA LEU A 663 6.18 25.52 11.33
C LEU A 663 6.69 25.51 12.78
N LYS A 664 8.00 25.61 12.96
CA LYS A 664 8.61 25.58 14.31
C LYS A 664 8.18 26.74 15.20
N PRO A 665 8.25 28.02 14.76
CA PRO A 665 7.79 29.12 15.57
C PRO A 665 6.28 29.11 15.86
N LEU A 666 5.46 28.71 14.86
CA LEU A 666 4.01 28.60 15.07
C LEU A 666 3.67 27.48 16.05
N ARG A 667 4.32 26.31 15.96
CA ARG A 667 4.11 25.22 16.91
C ARG A 667 4.39 25.66 18.33
N ALA A 668 5.54 26.29 18.56
CA ALA A 668 5.91 26.79 19.89
C ALA A 668 4.87 27.79 20.43
N ARG A 669 4.42 28.73 19.57
CA ARG A 669 3.43 29.76 19.98
C ARG A 669 2.06 29.18 20.25
N VAL A 670 1.60 28.25 19.41
CA VAL A 670 0.31 27.55 19.57
C VAL A 670 0.28 26.77 20.89
N TYR A 671 1.32 25.95 21.15
CA TYR A 671 1.36 25.15 22.39
C TYR A 671 1.49 26.03 23.65
N ALA A 672 2.24 27.12 23.62
CA ALA A 672 2.27 28.08 24.72
C ALA A 672 0.90 28.67 25.01
N GLN A 673 0.15 29.09 23.96
CA GLN A 673 -1.19 29.65 24.13
C GLN A 673 -2.20 28.61 24.62
N LEU A 674 -2.11 27.35 24.13
CA LEU A 674 -2.96 26.26 24.61
C LEU A 674 -2.70 25.96 26.09
N GLN A 675 -1.43 26.00 26.54
CA GLN A 675 -1.06 25.83 27.94
C GLN A 675 -1.63 26.91 28.85
N ASP A 676 -1.68 28.16 28.38
CA ASP A 676 -2.20 29.31 29.13
C ASP A 676 -3.74 29.32 29.20
N GLU A 677 -4.43 28.82 28.17
CA GLU A 677 -5.87 29.00 27.97
C GLU A 677 -6.71 27.75 28.27
N LEU A 678 -6.14 26.56 28.30
CA LEU A 678 -6.83 25.31 28.59
C LEU A 678 -6.64 24.89 30.05
N ASP A 679 -7.57 24.07 30.54
CA ASP A 679 -7.40 23.40 31.82
C ASP A 679 -6.11 22.53 31.79
N PRO A 680 -5.29 22.53 32.86
CA PRO A 680 -4.05 21.76 32.87
C PRO A 680 -4.21 20.26 32.52
N LYS A 681 -5.31 19.64 32.89
CA LYS A 681 -5.60 18.24 32.54
C LYS A 681 -5.92 18.06 31.07
N GLU A 682 -6.55 19.04 30.44
CA GLU A 682 -6.83 19.04 28.99
C GLU A 682 -5.54 19.25 28.21
N PHE A 683 -4.69 20.17 28.65
CA PHE A 683 -3.40 20.43 28.04
C PHE A 683 -2.47 19.22 28.17
N ASP A 684 -2.31 18.64 29.38
CA ASP A 684 -1.49 17.45 29.60
C ASP A 684 -1.91 16.28 28.70
N ARG A 685 -3.21 16.13 28.44
CA ARG A 685 -3.72 15.12 27.53
C ARG A 685 -3.30 15.40 26.08
N LEU A 686 -3.35 16.65 25.62
CA LEU A 686 -2.95 17.02 24.27
C LEU A 686 -1.43 16.89 24.07
N ASP A 687 -0.64 17.23 25.08
CA ASP A 687 0.82 17.17 25.03
C ASP A 687 1.38 15.73 25.17
N ALA A 688 0.68 14.86 25.90
CA ALA A 688 1.08 13.46 26.12
C ALA A 688 0.82 12.54 24.91
N GLN A 689 0.16 13.02 23.86
CA GLN A 689 -0.14 12.21 22.68
C GLN A 689 1.11 11.93 21.85
N SER A 690 1.21 10.71 21.35
CA SER A 690 2.22 10.36 20.36
C SER A 690 1.97 11.16 19.08
N SER A 691 3.02 11.38 18.26
CA SER A 691 2.92 12.09 16.98
C SER A 691 1.87 11.50 16.01
N TRP A 692 1.40 10.32 16.27
CA TRP A 692 0.39 9.60 15.48
C TRP A 692 -1.06 9.92 15.89
N ASP A 693 -1.26 10.36 17.14
CA ASP A 693 -2.59 10.62 17.71
C ASP A 693 -2.81 12.10 18.07
N GLU A 694 -1.93 13.00 17.62
CA GLU A 694 -2.05 14.45 17.93
C GLU A 694 -3.41 15.01 17.48
N GLN A 695 -4.16 15.53 18.44
CA GLN A 695 -5.44 16.23 18.18
C GLN A 695 -5.23 17.64 17.60
N VAL A 696 -4.08 18.24 17.84
CA VAL A 696 -3.68 19.54 17.29
C VAL A 696 -2.35 19.37 16.55
N THR A 697 -2.35 19.55 15.24
CA THR A 697 -1.17 19.34 14.39
C THR A 697 -0.77 20.63 13.68
N VAL A 698 0.50 21.05 13.81
CA VAL A 698 1.08 22.13 13.01
C VAL A 698 2.03 21.51 11.99
N CYS A 699 1.70 21.65 10.69
CA CYS A 699 2.35 20.87 9.64
C CYS A 699 2.35 21.59 8.28
N SER A 700 3.09 21.03 7.31
CA SER A 700 3.11 21.51 5.92
C SER A 700 2.01 20.84 5.08
N THR A 701 1.81 21.34 3.86
CA THR A 701 0.90 20.77 2.87
C THR A 701 1.24 19.32 2.50
N GLN A 702 2.51 18.93 2.58
CA GLN A 702 2.96 17.57 2.28
C GLN A 702 2.55 16.56 3.37
N THR A 703 2.57 17.00 4.63
CA THR A 703 2.29 16.13 5.78
C THR A 703 0.79 15.78 5.91
N VAL A 704 -0.11 16.67 5.45
CA VAL A 704 -1.58 16.48 5.57
C VAL A 704 -2.19 15.56 4.54
N LYS A 705 -1.41 15.07 3.57
CA LYS A 705 -1.91 14.19 2.52
C LYS A 705 -2.45 12.88 3.10
N GLY A 706 -3.63 12.48 2.63
CA GLY A 706 -4.30 11.26 3.10
C GLY A 706 -4.99 11.39 4.46
N LEU A 707 -4.76 12.49 5.21
CA LEU A 707 -5.34 12.70 6.55
C LEU A 707 -6.62 13.55 6.48
N GLU A 708 -7.43 13.47 7.54
CA GLU A 708 -8.68 14.19 7.71
C GLU A 708 -8.73 14.90 9.06
N TYR A 709 -9.29 16.11 9.09
CA TYR A 709 -9.42 16.93 10.29
C TYR A 709 -10.81 17.52 10.39
N ASP A 710 -11.31 17.76 11.60
CA ASP A 710 -12.58 18.44 11.79
C ASP A 710 -12.47 19.91 11.38
N ALA A 711 -11.38 20.56 11.76
CA ALA A 711 -11.09 21.93 11.35
C ALA A 711 -9.67 22.07 10.81
N VAL A 712 -9.50 22.90 9.77
CA VAL A 712 -8.21 23.23 9.17
C VAL A 712 -8.04 24.72 9.11
N MET A 713 -6.87 25.19 9.53
CA MET A 713 -6.40 26.57 9.34
C MET A 713 -5.28 26.58 8.30
N VAL A 714 -5.48 27.25 7.17
CA VAL A 714 -4.43 27.50 6.16
C VAL A 714 -3.85 28.89 6.41
N VAL A 715 -2.56 28.92 6.70
CA VAL A 715 -1.82 30.14 7.09
C VAL A 715 -0.94 30.58 5.93
N GLN A 716 -1.07 31.84 5.49
CA GLN A 716 -0.28 32.46 4.42
C GLN A 716 -0.24 31.61 3.14
N PRO A 717 -1.39 31.34 2.50
CA PRO A 717 -1.45 30.50 1.29
C PRO A 717 -0.63 31.02 0.12
N GLY A 718 -0.49 32.35 -0.05
CA GLY A 718 0.34 32.94 -1.09
C GLY A 718 1.84 32.65 -0.90
N ARG A 719 2.29 32.63 0.37
CA ARG A 719 3.69 32.27 0.69
C ARG A 719 3.94 30.78 0.51
N ILE A 720 2.93 29.91 0.70
CA ILE A 720 3.01 28.50 0.34
C ILE A 720 3.22 28.36 -1.17
N GLU A 721 2.52 29.19 -1.98
CA GLU A 721 2.68 29.21 -3.44
C GLU A 721 4.08 29.62 -3.87
N GLU A 722 4.64 30.66 -3.28
CA GLU A 722 5.99 31.17 -3.61
C GLU A 722 7.09 30.14 -3.32
N ASN A 723 6.94 29.35 -2.26
CA ASN A 723 7.94 28.37 -1.83
C ASN A 723 7.86 27.03 -2.60
N ALA A 724 6.83 26.83 -3.41
CA ALA A 724 6.63 25.57 -4.12
C ALA A 724 7.56 25.44 -5.35
N PRO A 725 7.91 24.21 -5.77
CA PRO A 725 8.77 23.96 -6.93
C PRO A 725 8.21 24.47 -8.26
N SER A 726 6.89 24.63 -8.36
CA SER A 726 6.20 25.20 -9.51
C SER A 726 4.78 25.61 -9.13
N ARG A 727 4.19 26.56 -9.89
CA ARG A 727 2.84 27.05 -9.66
C ARG A 727 1.79 25.94 -9.66
N ILE A 728 1.90 24.96 -10.55
CA ILE A 728 0.94 23.85 -10.62
C ILE A 728 1.05 22.90 -9.42
N VAL A 729 2.26 22.72 -8.84
CA VAL A 729 2.47 21.97 -7.60
C VAL A 729 1.88 22.75 -6.43
N ALA A 730 2.13 24.05 -6.35
CA ALA A 730 1.54 24.92 -5.34
C ALA A 730 0.02 24.85 -5.34
N ALA A 731 -0.60 24.96 -6.53
CA ALA A 731 -2.04 24.88 -6.69
C ALA A 731 -2.59 23.53 -6.21
N SER A 732 -1.90 22.42 -6.56
CA SER A 732 -2.28 21.08 -6.09
C SER A 732 -2.15 20.95 -4.57
N ASP A 733 -1.08 21.45 -3.97
CA ASP A 733 -0.83 21.41 -2.53
C ASP A 733 -1.86 22.24 -1.74
N LEU A 734 -2.22 23.43 -2.23
CA LEU A 734 -3.24 24.27 -1.64
C LEU A 734 -4.64 23.65 -1.80
N TYR A 735 -4.93 23.05 -2.95
CA TYR A 735 -6.16 22.29 -3.16
C TYR A 735 -6.29 21.13 -2.17
N VAL A 736 -5.20 20.39 -1.93
CA VAL A 736 -5.13 19.36 -0.88
C VAL A 736 -5.43 19.98 0.49
N ALA A 737 -4.73 21.05 0.87
CA ALA A 737 -4.89 21.69 2.18
C ALA A 737 -6.33 22.15 2.43
N MET A 738 -6.95 22.84 1.45
CA MET A 738 -8.32 23.33 1.55
C MET A 738 -9.37 22.22 1.64
N THR A 739 -9.08 21.02 1.16
CA THR A 739 -10.01 19.89 1.12
C THR A 739 -9.83 18.88 2.26
N ARG A 740 -8.98 19.18 3.24
CA ARG A 740 -8.79 18.32 4.44
C ARG A 740 -9.87 18.47 5.51
N PRO A 741 -10.56 19.64 5.68
CA PRO A 741 -11.52 19.78 6.75
C PRO A 741 -12.83 19.05 6.46
N THR A 742 -13.42 18.48 7.52
CA THR A 742 -14.76 17.89 7.48
C THR A 742 -15.84 18.85 8.00
N GLN A 743 -15.46 19.89 8.77
CA GLN A 743 -16.41 20.84 9.37
C GLN A 743 -16.07 22.29 9.02
N ARG A 744 -14.81 22.72 9.20
CA ARG A 744 -14.44 24.13 9.08
C ARG A 744 -13.10 24.36 8.42
N LEU A 745 -13.06 25.28 7.46
CA LEU A 745 -11.86 25.85 6.86
C LEU A 745 -11.69 27.30 7.33
N LEU A 746 -10.53 27.61 7.92
CA LEU A 746 -10.11 28.98 8.23
C LEU A 746 -8.92 29.34 7.34
N ILE A 747 -9.01 30.42 6.59
CA ILE A 747 -7.88 30.97 5.82
C ILE A 747 -7.40 32.22 6.54
N LEU A 748 -6.15 32.16 7.03
CA LEU A 748 -5.51 33.26 7.74
C LEU A 748 -4.35 33.80 6.88
N ARG A 749 -4.41 35.08 6.53
CA ARG A 749 -3.46 35.72 5.63
C ARG A 749 -3.21 37.17 6.02
N THR A 750 -2.14 37.77 5.49
CA THR A 750 -1.93 39.21 5.54
C THR A 750 -2.38 39.88 4.24
N LYS A 751 -2.40 41.22 4.24
CA LYS A 751 -2.72 41.98 3.04
C LYS A 751 -1.70 41.77 1.90
N ASP A 752 -0.46 41.50 2.24
CA ASP A 752 0.59 41.23 1.26
C ASP A 752 0.45 39.84 0.67
N ASP A 753 0.14 38.84 1.48
CA ASP A 753 -0.21 37.48 1.02
C ASP A 753 -1.46 37.47 0.12
N GLU A 754 -2.47 38.29 0.42
CA GLU A 754 -3.67 38.45 -0.41
C GLU A 754 -3.38 38.99 -1.82
N LYS A 755 -2.29 39.75 -1.99
CA LYS A 755 -1.83 40.21 -3.30
C LYS A 755 -1.18 39.10 -4.12
N LEU A 756 -0.55 38.12 -3.45
CA LEU A 756 0.09 36.97 -4.08
C LEU A 756 -0.98 35.98 -4.58
N LEU A 757 -1.98 35.71 -3.75
CA LEU A 757 -3.01 34.72 -4.05
C LEU A 757 -4.40 35.23 -3.64
N LYS A 758 -5.30 35.33 -4.60
CA LYS A 758 -6.70 35.69 -4.38
C LYS A 758 -7.54 34.44 -4.09
N LEU A 759 -7.67 34.10 -2.82
CA LEU A 759 -8.51 32.99 -2.32
C LEU A 759 -9.78 33.51 -1.67
#